data_f5e8b453dcc4e10352998600cf2abd60
#
_entry.id   f5e8b453dcc4e10352998600cf2abd60
#
_cell.length_a   1.000
_cell.length_b   1.000
_cell.length_c   1.000
_cell.angle_alpha   90.00
_cell.angle_beta   90.00
_cell.angle_gamma   90.00
#
_symmetry.space_group_name_H-M   'P 1'
#
loop_
_entity.id
_entity.type
_entity.pdbx_description
1 polymer ?
#
loop_
_entity_poly.entity_id
_entity_poly.type
_entity_poly.pdbx_seq_one_letter_code
_entity_poly.pdbx_strand_id
1 'polypeptide(L)'
;MHQLHPYISLETLDLSSNSISEMKAGAFPPMQLKYLNLSNNKISVLEPGCFDNISSSLLVLKLNRNRITLLPYKVFRLPQLQFLELKRNKIKMVDSLTFKGMALLKSLKMQRNGITKLMDGAFFGLNNMEELELEHNNLTEVNKGWLYGLHMLHVLRVNQNTIGIIRPDAWEFCQKLEELDLSFNHLTRLEETAFIGLGLLENLNLGENTISHLGEGVFSSLANLRSLDIRNNEISWAIEDSIGVFVGMKKLNTLILQRNKIKSITKEAFESLEELEHFFLNTSSLLCDCQLQWLGPWLTDNRFLQSVSAMCAHPASLLGRNVLSVSLEELVCDDFPKPRITDHPDTATALRGTNVTLSCLASSSSDSPMATAWRKDGEVLCDAEVQNYARYQEGKLFYTTVLHLLNVNFTDEGRYQCVVSNHFGSNYSNRAKLTVNELPSFLKTPMDLTIRTGTMARLECAAEGHPSPQIAWQKDGGTDFPAARERRMHVMPDDDIFFIANVKTEDMGVYSCTAQNAAGSLSANATLTVLETPSFMRPLEDRTVARGETAVLQCIAGGSPAPRLNWTKDDGPLVLTERHFFAAANQLLIIVDAGSADTGKYTCIMSNTLGTERGHIYLSISPSPNNCDTAGGYDKDSWNTVGIVVIVVVCCVVGTSLVWVIVIYHMRRKSEDYSITNSDEMNLPVDIPSYLSSQGTLSEPQEGYTNSEAGSHQQLMPPLSNGYVHKGTGYVHKGTGYVHKGTGYVHKGIDGNFNYTYVTQLLVRSSCRKRFLCLQPCVSFWGSLTLLDLRCSLGSISLPC
;
A
#
# COMPACT_ATOMS: atom_id res chain seq x y z
N MET A 1 25.90 -30.63 16.03
CA MET A 1 26.49 -30.05 14.82
C MET A 1 28.02 -30.20 14.71
N HIS A 2 28.77 -30.22 15.85
CA HIS A 2 30.24 -30.48 15.81
C HIS A 2 30.65 -31.75 15.08
N GLN A 3 29.82 -32.77 15.01
CA GLN A 3 30.05 -34.01 14.31
C GLN A 3 30.05 -33.88 12.77
N LEU A 4 29.65 -32.76 12.22
CA LEU A 4 29.59 -32.49 10.78
C LEU A 4 30.95 -32.01 10.20
N HIS A 5 31.90 -31.62 11.03
CA HIS A 5 33.21 -31.12 10.61
C HIS A 5 33.99 -32.02 9.61
N PRO A 6 33.89 -33.36 9.65
CA PRO A 6 34.58 -34.17 8.66
C PRO A 6 33.95 -34.18 7.26
N TYR A 7 32.71 -33.67 7.12
CA TYR A 7 31.88 -33.81 5.91
C TYR A 7 31.78 -32.53 5.09
N ILE A 8 32.88 -31.87 4.81
CA ILE A 8 32.90 -30.57 4.10
C ILE A 8 32.37 -30.60 2.66
N SER A 9 32.39 -31.78 2.02
CA SER A 9 31.89 -32.00 0.65
C SER A 9 30.43 -32.47 0.60
N LEU A 10 29.72 -32.47 1.73
CA LEU A 10 28.33 -32.90 1.77
C LEU A 10 27.42 -31.88 1.08
N GLU A 11 26.71 -32.33 0.04
CA GLU A 11 25.77 -31.48 -0.70
C GLU A 11 24.33 -31.58 -0.19
N THR A 12 23.95 -32.69 0.40
CA THR A 12 22.58 -32.96 0.88
C THR A 12 22.61 -33.41 2.33
N LEU A 13 21.84 -32.74 3.18
CA LEU A 13 21.70 -33.08 4.59
C LEU A 13 20.22 -33.09 4.98
N ASP A 14 19.75 -34.26 5.39
CA ASP A 14 18.43 -34.44 5.97
C ASP A 14 18.53 -34.66 7.47
N LEU A 15 18.05 -33.69 8.22
CA LEU A 15 17.92 -33.73 9.68
C LEU A 15 16.47 -33.72 10.11
N SER A 16 15.55 -34.06 9.21
CA SER A 16 14.13 -34.10 9.51
C SER A 16 13.78 -35.14 10.59
N SER A 17 12.63 -34.93 11.20
CA SER A 17 12.07 -35.83 12.22
C SER A 17 12.98 -36.06 13.42
N ASN A 18 13.66 -35.03 13.87
CA ASN A 18 14.50 -35.00 15.06
C ASN A 18 13.89 -34.15 16.20
N SER A 19 14.68 -33.83 17.20
CA SER A 19 14.25 -33.02 18.34
C SER A 19 15.01 -31.70 18.46
N ILE A 20 15.48 -31.15 17.34
CA ILE A 20 16.20 -29.87 17.31
C ILE A 20 15.24 -28.77 17.77
N SER A 21 15.64 -27.97 18.77
CA SER A 21 14.79 -26.94 19.37
C SER A 21 15.19 -25.52 19.00
N GLU A 22 16.43 -25.31 18.63
CA GLU A 22 16.99 -23.99 18.28
C GLU A 22 18.09 -24.12 17.24
N MET A 23 18.28 -23.04 16.44
CA MET A 23 19.39 -22.91 15.51
C MET A 23 20.23 -21.72 15.92
N LYS A 24 21.43 -21.96 16.47
CA LYS A 24 22.35 -20.93 16.94
C LYS A 24 23.21 -20.38 15.81
N ALA A 25 23.74 -19.20 16.00
CA ALA A 25 24.76 -18.65 15.10
C ALA A 25 25.92 -19.63 14.94
N GLY A 26 26.38 -19.82 13.67
CA GLY A 26 27.44 -20.78 13.35
C GLY A 26 27.07 -22.25 13.55
N ALA A 27 25.80 -22.63 13.53
CA ALA A 27 25.33 -24.00 13.72
C ALA A 27 25.95 -25.02 12.76
N PHE A 28 26.35 -24.63 11.56
CA PHE A 28 26.99 -25.46 10.57
C PHE A 28 28.46 -25.08 10.42
N PRO A 29 29.36 -26.07 10.22
CA PRO A 29 30.71 -25.78 9.75
C PRO A 29 30.67 -25.25 8.30
N PRO A 30 31.74 -24.61 7.79
CA PRO A 30 31.86 -24.29 6.37
C PRO A 30 31.74 -25.52 5.51
N MET A 31 30.74 -25.59 4.64
CA MET A 31 30.47 -26.72 3.75
C MET A 31 29.68 -26.29 2.52
N GLN A 32 29.75 -27.06 1.43
CA GLN A 32 29.08 -26.76 0.15
C GLN A 32 27.68 -27.41 0.07
N LEU A 33 26.86 -27.16 1.10
CA LEU A 33 25.54 -27.76 1.22
C LEU A 33 24.56 -27.08 0.24
N LYS A 34 23.91 -27.87 -0.63
CA LYS A 34 22.90 -27.42 -1.58
C LYS A 34 21.47 -27.63 -1.06
N TYR A 35 21.25 -28.73 -0.33
CA TYR A 35 19.92 -29.10 0.20
C TYR A 35 20.00 -29.37 1.69
N LEU A 36 19.12 -28.68 2.45
CA LEU A 36 18.99 -28.85 3.89
C LEU A 36 17.52 -29.06 4.27
N ASN A 37 17.22 -30.19 4.89
CA ASN A 37 15.92 -30.50 5.42
C ASN A 37 15.97 -30.57 6.96
N LEU A 38 15.29 -29.61 7.61
CA LEU A 38 15.11 -29.50 9.06
C LEU A 38 13.63 -29.67 9.45
N SER A 39 12.81 -30.23 8.56
CA SER A 39 11.37 -30.38 8.78
C SER A 39 11.07 -31.33 9.95
N ASN A 40 9.88 -31.16 10.55
CA ASN A 40 9.39 -32.03 11.61
C ASN A 40 10.33 -32.10 12.83
N ASN A 41 10.80 -30.95 13.28
CA ASN A 41 11.60 -30.77 14.50
C ASN A 41 10.82 -29.93 15.54
N LYS A 42 11.50 -29.41 16.54
CA LYS A 42 10.94 -28.56 17.59
C LYS A 42 11.51 -27.14 17.53
N ILE A 43 12.07 -26.71 16.40
CA ILE A 43 12.76 -25.44 16.26
C ILE A 43 11.79 -24.31 16.53
N SER A 44 12.10 -23.52 17.56
CA SER A 44 11.34 -22.34 17.95
C SER A 44 12.12 -21.04 17.75
N VAL A 45 13.45 -21.12 17.77
CA VAL A 45 14.36 -19.98 17.62
C VAL A 45 15.32 -20.21 16.49
N LEU A 46 15.44 -19.19 15.64
CA LEU A 46 16.44 -19.06 14.59
C LEU A 46 17.30 -17.84 14.92
N GLU A 47 18.56 -18.03 15.29
CA GLU A 47 19.47 -16.91 15.52
C GLU A 47 20.01 -16.37 14.21
N PRO A 48 20.19 -15.04 14.05
CA PRO A 48 20.92 -14.48 12.92
C PRO A 48 22.31 -15.11 12.80
N GLY A 49 22.71 -15.47 11.57
CA GLY A 49 23.99 -16.15 11.32
C GLY A 49 23.96 -17.68 11.48
N CYS A 50 22.82 -18.29 11.79
CA CYS A 50 22.72 -19.75 11.92
C CYS A 50 22.98 -20.51 10.61
N PHE A 51 22.87 -19.87 9.45
CA PHE A 51 23.12 -20.45 8.13
C PHE A 51 24.31 -19.81 7.39
N ASP A 52 25.05 -18.86 8.01
CA ASP A 52 26.06 -18.08 7.31
C ASP A 52 27.15 -18.95 6.66
N ASN A 53 27.61 -19.99 7.34
CA ASN A 53 28.66 -20.87 6.84
C ASN A 53 28.26 -21.76 5.66
N ILE A 54 26.98 -21.83 5.31
CA ILE A 54 26.42 -22.57 4.17
C ILE A 54 25.69 -21.68 3.19
N SER A 55 25.69 -20.38 3.43
CA SER A 55 24.91 -19.40 2.67
C SER A 55 25.30 -19.28 1.20
N SER A 56 26.57 -19.55 0.88
CA SER A 56 27.11 -19.43 -0.49
C SER A 56 26.69 -20.54 -1.42
N SER A 57 26.16 -21.66 -0.90
CA SER A 57 25.88 -22.88 -1.70
C SER A 57 24.45 -23.40 -1.55
N LEU A 58 23.72 -22.99 -0.50
CA LEU A 58 22.40 -23.54 -0.19
C LEU A 58 21.33 -23.09 -1.20
N LEU A 59 20.70 -24.09 -1.86
CA LEU A 59 19.64 -23.88 -2.85
C LEU A 59 18.24 -24.17 -2.30
N VAL A 60 18.12 -25.16 -1.41
CA VAL A 60 16.84 -25.60 -0.86
C VAL A 60 16.92 -25.70 0.65
N LEU A 61 16.01 -25.01 1.34
CA LEU A 61 15.88 -25.07 2.79
C LEU A 61 14.44 -25.44 3.18
N LYS A 62 14.28 -26.54 3.90
CA LYS A 62 12.99 -27.01 4.43
C LYS A 62 12.96 -26.93 5.94
N LEU A 63 12.00 -26.14 6.46
CA LEU A 63 11.77 -25.92 7.89
C LEU A 63 10.31 -26.23 8.28
N ASN A 64 9.63 -27.10 7.52
CA ASN A 64 8.24 -27.43 7.74
C ASN A 64 7.99 -28.09 9.10
N ARG A 65 6.77 -27.91 9.65
CA ARG A 65 6.34 -28.55 10.90
C ARG A 65 7.33 -28.36 12.04
N ASN A 66 7.67 -27.10 12.31
CA ASN A 66 8.45 -26.67 13.44
C ASN A 66 7.61 -25.77 14.37
N ARG A 67 8.22 -25.00 15.24
CA ARG A 67 7.57 -24.12 16.22
C ARG A 67 8.00 -22.68 16.08
N ILE A 68 8.50 -22.28 14.91
CA ILE A 68 9.04 -20.95 14.62
C ILE A 68 7.91 -19.93 14.76
N THR A 69 8.11 -18.91 15.58
CA THR A 69 7.15 -17.84 15.81
C THR A 69 7.56 -16.52 15.19
N LEU A 70 8.85 -16.28 15.07
CA LEU A 70 9.44 -15.06 14.52
C LEU A 70 10.49 -15.41 13.48
N LEU A 71 10.65 -14.54 12.51
CA LEU A 71 11.71 -14.55 11.51
C LEU A 71 12.62 -13.35 11.77
N PRO A 72 13.71 -13.49 12.53
CA PRO A 72 14.56 -12.35 12.86
C PRO A 72 15.20 -11.72 11.63
N TYR A 73 15.35 -10.41 11.62
CA TYR A 73 16.05 -9.69 10.57
C TYR A 73 17.43 -10.29 10.33
N LYS A 74 17.79 -10.48 9.06
CA LYS A 74 19.07 -11.10 8.62
C LYS A 74 19.24 -12.60 8.96
N VAL A 75 18.22 -13.31 9.42
CA VAL A 75 18.32 -14.76 9.64
C VAL A 75 18.52 -15.51 8.32
N PHE A 76 17.92 -15.01 7.24
CA PHE A 76 18.02 -15.61 5.89
C PHE A 76 18.95 -14.79 5.00
N ARG A 77 20.25 -14.78 5.30
CA ARG A 77 21.27 -14.27 4.38
C ARG A 77 21.72 -15.36 3.43
N LEU A 78 20.84 -15.78 2.55
CA LEU A 78 21.01 -16.96 1.68
C LEU A 78 20.88 -16.56 0.20
N PRO A 79 21.92 -15.89 -0.38
CA PRO A 79 21.83 -15.31 -1.72
C PRO A 79 21.61 -16.32 -2.84
N GLN A 80 21.95 -17.59 -2.62
CA GLN A 80 21.77 -18.66 -3.61
C GLN A 80 20.47 -19.45 -3.45
N LEU A 81 19.71 -19.22 -2.38
CA LEU A 81 18.52 -19.99 -2.07
C LEU A 81 17.43 -19.77 -3.13
N GLN A 82 16.88 -20.87 -3.65
CA GLN A 82 15.82 -20.90 -4.63
C GLN A 82 14.48 -21.37 -4.06
N PHE A 83 14.50 -22.23 -3.05
CA PHE A 83 13.30 -22.82 -2.46
C PHE A 83 13.36 -22.76 -0.94
N LEU A 84 12.33 -22.10 -0.34
CA LEU A 84 12.19 -22.02 1.12
C LEU A 84 10.81 -22.53 1.54
N GLU A 85 10.79 -23.53 2.40
CA GLU A 85 9.55 -24.06 2.94
C GLU A 85 9.46 -23.85 4.46
N LEU A 86 8.43 -23.12 4.90
CA LEU A 86 8.13 -22.78 6.29
C LEU A 86 6.73 -23.23 6.72
N LYS A 87 6.16 -24.24 6.03
CA LYS A 87 4.78 -24.71 6.28
C LYS A 87 4.58 -25.23 7.69
N ARG A 88 3.36 -25.00 8.25
CA ARG A 88 2.98 -25.55 9.56
C ARG A 88 3.95 -25.16 10.68
N ASN A 89 4.26 -23.88 10.77
CA ASN A 89 4.95 -23.27 11.90
C ASN A 89 3.95 -22.43 12.74
N LYS A 90 4.41 -21.42 13.46
CA LYS A 90 3.60 -20.56 14.32
C LYS A 90 3.85 -19.08 14.05
N ILE A 91 4.29 -18.75 12.85
CA ILE A 91 4.61 -17.38 12.43
C ILE A 91 3.29 -16.59 12.39
N LYS A 92 3.24 -15.46 13.08
CA LYS A 92 2.06 -14.60 13.15
C LYS A 92 2.17 -13.35 12.28
N MET A 93 3.40 -12.92 12.05
CA MET A 93 3.71 -11.70 11.31
C MET A 93 5.00 -11.89 10.53
N VAL A 94 5.10 -11.22 9.40
CA VAL A 94 6.33 -11.09 8.62
C VAL A 94 6.68 -9.61 8.56
N ASP A 95 7.83 -9.27 9.10
CA ASP A 95 8.32 -7.90 9.15
C ASP A 95 8.88 -7.45 7.80
N SER A 96 8.94 -6.13 7.62
CA SER A 96 9.56 -5.51 6.44
C SER A 96 11.01 -5.97 6.29
N LEU A 97 11.43 -6.21 5.04
CA LEU A 97 12.79 -6.61 4.68
C LEU A 97 13.27 -7.95 5.28
N THR A 98 12.36 -8.78 5.80
CA THR A 98 12.69 -10.10 6.38
C THR A 98 13.52 -10.97 5.44
N PHE A 99 13.20 -10.97 4.16
CA PHE A 99 13.86 -11.80 3.13
C PHE A 99 14.87 -11.01 2.26
N LYS A 100 15.25 -9.80 2.67
CA LYS A 100 16.22 -8.99 1.91
C LYS A 100 17.55 -9.71 1.74
N GLY A 101 18.01 -9.82 0.49
CA GLY A 101 19.26 -10.51 0.12
C GLY A 101 19.08 -11.92 -0.42
N MET A 102 17.81 -12.34 -0.64
CA MET A 102 17.47 -13.64 -1.24
C MET A 102 16.96 -13.49 -2.68
N ALA A 103 17.67 -12.71 -3.49
CA ALA A 103 17.22 -12.32 -4.82
C ALA A 103 16.95 -13.50 -5.79
N LEU A 104 17.54 -14.68 -5.55
CA LEU A 104 17.34 -15.87 -6.37
C LEU A 104 16.20 -16.79 -5.88
N LEU A 105 15.50 -16.41 -4.82
CA LEU A 105 14.37 -17.22 -4.31
C LEU A 105 13.23 -17.23 -5.33
N LYS A 106 12.83 -18.44 -5.74
CA LYS A 106 11.78 -18.70 -6.72
C LYS A 106 10.46 -19.11 -6.08
N SER A 107 10.50 -19.89 -5.02
CA SER A 107 9.32 -20.41 -4.34
C SER A 107 9.44 -20.27 -2.84
N LEU A 108 8.42 -19.64 -2.23
CA LEU A 108 8.27 -19.47 -0.79
C LEU A 108 6.93 -20.06 -0.33
N LYS A 109 7.01 -21.04 0.55
CA LYS A 109 5.84 -21.78 1.05
C LYS A 109 5.65 -21.56 2.53
N MET A 110 4.58 -20.82 2.91
CA MET A 110 4.29 -20.43 4.29
C MET A 110 2.88 -20.82 4.77
N GLN A 111 2.30 -21.85 4.20
CA GLN A 111 0.96 -22.30 4.53
C GLN A 111 0.84 -22.77 5.99
N ARG A 112 -0.36 -22.59 6.57
CA ARG A 112 -0.72 -23.10 7.90
C ARG A 112 0.21 -22.59 9.00
N ASN A 113 0.45 -21.29 9.05
CA ASN A 113 1.19 -20.61 10.10
C ASN A 113 0.26 -19.87 11.08
N GLY A 114 -0.79 -19.28 10.58
CA GLY A 114 -1.69 -18.38 11.29
C GLY A 114 -1.18 -16.93 11.20
N ILE A 115 -0.62 -16.56 10.06
CA ILE A 115 -0.16 -15.21 9.77
C ILE A 115 -1.39 -14.29 9.71
N THR A 116 -1.34 -13.23 10.52
CA THR A 116 -2.38 -12.22 10.59
C THR A 116 -1.96 -10.93 9.92
N LYS A 117 -0.66 -10.69 9.81
CA LYS A 117 -0.13 -9.45 9.24
C LYS A 117 1.14 -9.69 8.43
N LEU A 118 1.17 -9.13 7.25
CA LEU A 118 2.34 -8.92 6.42
C LEU A 118 2.62 -7.43 6.40
N MET A 119 3.83 -7.04 6.82
CA MET A 119 4.23 -5.63 6.80
C MET A 119 4.61 -5.22 5.38
N ASP A 120 4.53 -3.93 5.10
CA ASP A 120 4.96 -3.39 3.82
C ASP A 120 6.40 -3.76 3.54
N GLY A 121 6.66 -4.24 2.31
CA GLY A 121 7.96 -4.78 1.95
C GLY A 121 8.35 -6.07 2.69
N ALA A 122 7.40 -6.83 3.20
CA ALA A 122 7.67 -8.14 3.84
C ALA A 122 8.48 -9.07 2.93
N PHE A 123 8.20 -9.03 1.63
CA PHE A 123 8.87 -9.82 0.59
C PHE A 123 9.84 -9.01 -0.28
N PHE A 124 10.17 -7.79 0.12
CA PHE A 124 11.07 -6.94 -0.65
C PHE A 124 12.46 -7.57 -0.83
N GLY A 125 12.96 -7.53 -2.07
CA GLY A 125 14.24 -8.10 -2.46
C GLY A 125 14.17 -9.52 -3.00
N LEU A 126 12.96 -10.11 -3.11
CA LEU A 126 12.72 -11.40 -3.74
C LEU A 126 12.45 -11.23 -5.25
N ASN A 127 13.43 -10.67 -5.96
CA ASN A 127 13.26 -10.19 -7.34
C ASN A 127 12.96 -11.31 -8.36
N ASN A 128 13.22 -12.58 -8.04
CA ASN A 128 12.98 -13.73 -8.90
C ASN A 128 11.89 -14.66 -8.32
N MET A 129 11.04 -14.16 -7.42
CA MET A 129 9.96 -14.94 -6.84
C MET A 129 8.92 -15.27 -7.92
N GLU A 130 8.72 -16.57 -8.15
CA GLU A 130 7.78 -17.11 -9.12
C GLU A 130 6.51 -17.63 -8.44
N GLU A 131 6.62 -18.22 -7.24
CA GLU A 131 5.51 -18.86 -6.53
C GLU A 131 5.49 -18.47 -5.04
N LEU A 132 4.34 -17.91 -4.58
CA LEU A 132 4.11 -17.56 -3.17
C LEU A 132 2.85 -18.27 -2.66
N GLU A 133 3.03 -19.15 -1.68
CA GLU A 133 1.94 -19.93 -1.08
C GLU A 133 1.71 -19.50 0.39
N LEU A 134 0.56 -18.90 0.64
CA LEU A 134 0.13 -18.35 1.94
C LEU A 134 -1.23 -18.92 2.42
N GLU A 135 -1.67 -20.05 1.88
CA GLU A 135 -2.96 -20.66 2.20
C GLU A 135 -3.07 -21.04 3.68
N HIS A 136 -4.30 -21.08 4.18
CA HIS A 136 -4.60 -21.43 5.57
C HIS A 136 -3.87 -20.54 6.59
N ASN A 137 -3.90 -19.25 6.40
CA ASN A 137 -3.45 -18.25 7.35
C ASN A 137 -4.63 -17.38 7.81
N ASN A 138 -4.39 -16.22 8.35
CA ASN A 138 -5.43 -15.31 8.87
C ASN A 138 -5.26 -13.89 8.26
N LEU A 139 -4.90 -13.81 6.99
CA LEU A 139 -4.77 -12.54 6.27
C LEU A 139 -6.15 -11.93 6.06
N THR A 140 -6.29 -10.62 6.26
CA THR A 140 -7.58 -9.91 6.19
C THR A 140 -7.77 -9.09 4.91
N GLU A 141 -6.68 -8.74 4.24
CA GLU A 141 -6.69 -7.95 3.01
C GLU A 141 -5.56 -8.30 2.06
N VAL A 142 -5.73 -7.92 0.79
CA VAL A 142 -4.66 -7.86 -0.21
C VAL A 142 -4.35 -6.39 -0.48
N ASN A 143 -3.09 -6.01 -0.33
CA ASN A 143 -2.63 -4.65 -0.58
C ASN A 143 -1.28 -4.65 -1.30
N LYS A 144 -0.91 -3.53 -1.92
CA LYS A 144 0.33 -3.39 -2.66
C LYS A 144 1.57 -3.40 -1.76
N GLY A 145 1.43 -3.05 -0.49
CA GLY A 145 2.55 -2.91 0.43
C GLY A 145 3.31 -4.21 0.67
N TRP A 146 2.61 -5.30 1.01
CA TRP A 146 3.29 -6.57 1.21
C TRP A 146 3.66 -7.28 -0.11
N LEU A 147 3.00 -6.91 -1.23
CA LEU A 147 3.36 -7.39 -2.59
C LEU A 147 4.54 -6.62 -3.21
N TYR A 148 5.04 -5.58 -2.54
CA TYR A 148 6.07 -4.71 -3.07
C TYR A 148 7.35 -5.46 -3.47
N GLY A 149 7.74 -5.32 -4.73
CA GLY A 149 8.96 -5.92 -5.29
C GLY A 149 8.80 -7.31 -5.90
N LEU A 150 7.57 -7.87 -5.94
CA LEU A 150 7.31 -9.21 -6.49
C LEU A 150 7.03 -9.19 -8.01
N HIS A 151 7.88 -8.53 -8.79
CA HIS A 151 7.67 -8.29 -10.22
C HIS A 151 7.70 -9.56 -11.10
N MET A 152 8.21 -10.67 -10.58
CA MET A 152 8.30 -11.96 -11.29
C MET A 152 7.30 -13.00 -10.76
N LEU A 153 6.32 -12.57 -9.96
CA LEU A 153 5.35 -13.49 -9.37
C LEU A 153 4.38 -13.99 -10.45
N HIS A 154 4.33 -15.31 -10.64
CA HIS A 154 3.43 -16.01 -11.55
C HIS A 154 2.25 -16.66 -10.82
N VAL A 155 2.49 -17.16 -9.61
CA VAL A 155 1.50 -17.91 -8.83
C VAL A 155 1.37 -17.35 -7.43
N LEU A 156 0.15 -16.92 -7.08
CA LEU A 156 -0.19 -16.49 -5.72
C LEU A 156 -1.38 -17.29 -5.19
N ARG A 157 -1.16 -18.04 -4.11
CA ARG A 157 -2.22 -18.77 -3.41
C ARG A 157 -2.43 -18.21 -2.01
N VAL A 158 -3.58 -17.58 -1.81
CA VAL A 158 -4.02 -16.98 -0.55
C VAL A 158 -5.39 -17.49 -0.12
N ASN A 159 -5.79 -18.65 -0.66
CA ASN A 159 -7.03 -19.31 -0.30
C ASN A 159 -7.05 -19.76 1.17
N GLN A 160 -8.25 -19.93 1.70
CA GLN A 160 -8.47 -20.31 3.11
C GLN A 160 -7.80 -19.33 4.10
N ASN A 161 -8.03 -18.05 3.88
CA ASN A 161 -7.69 -16.95 4.77
C ASN A 161 -8.98 -16.24 5.25
N THR A 162 -8.89 -15.02 5.73
CA THR A 162 -10.03 -14.19 6.15
C THR A 162 -10.09 -12.89 5.36
N ILE A 163 -9.64 -12.93 4.09
CA ILE A 163 -9.55 -11.75 3.23
C ILE A 163 -10.95 -11.26 2.91
N GLY A 164 -11.26 -10.03 3.34
CA GLY A 164 -12.52 -9.36 3.09
C GLY A 164 -12.43 -8.26 2.04
N ILE A 165 -11.22 -7.78 1.72
CA ILE A 165 -11.01 -6.66 0.81
C ILE A 165 -9.75 -6.84 -0.03
N ILE A 166 -9.83 -6.42 -1.29
CA ILE A 166 -8.70 -6.19 -2.18
C ILE A 166 -8.57 -4.68 -2.31
N ARG A 167 -7.42 -4.13 -1.92
CA ARG A 167 -7.20 -2.68 -1.99
C ARG A 167 -7.03 -2.24 -3.45
N PRO A 168 -7.44 -1.01 -3.79
CA PRO A 168 -7.07 -0.41 -5.07
C PRO A 168 -5.54 -0.49 -5.26
N ASP A 169 -5.09 -0.67 -6.49
CA ASP A 169 -3.66 -0.79 -6.86
C ASP A 169 -2.90 -1.96 -6.20
N ALA A 170 -3.60 -2.90 -5.57
CA ALA A 170 -2.97 -4.04 -4.89
C ALA A 170 -1.97 -4.79 -5.80
N TRP A 171 -2.21 -4.85 -7.09
CA TRP A 171 -1.46 -5.64 -8.07
C TRP A 171 -0.38 -4.85 -8.83
N GLU A 172 -0.10 -3.61 -8.43
CA GLU A 172 0.86 -2.73 -9.10
C GLU A 172 2.20 -3.41 -9.38
N PHE A 173 2.66 -4.26 -8.45
CA PHE A 173 3.95 -4.95 -8.55
C PHE A 173 3.87 -6.40 -9.05
N CYS A 174 2.68 -6.93 -9.31
CA CYS A 174 2.47 -8.33 -9.67
C CYS A 174 1.91 -8.53 -11.07
N GLN A 175 2.32 -7.71 -12.03
CA GLN A 175 1.76 -7.68 -13.39
C GLN A 175 2.00 -8.96 -14.21
N LYS A 176 2.88 -9.87 -13.73
CA LYS A 176 3.16 -11.16 -14.36
C LYS A 176 2.35 -12.32 -13.77
N LEU A 177 1.40 -12.02 -12.91
CA LEU A 177 0.60 -13.05 -12.27
C LEU A 177 -0.26 -13.79 -13.29
N GLU A 178 -0.15 -15.13 -13.30
CA GLU A 178 -0.87 -16.06 -14.17
C GLU A 178 -1.94 -16.85 -13.41
N GLU A 179 -1.68 -17.18 -12.14
CA GLU A 179 -2.59 -17.93 -11.27
C GLU A 179 -2.85 -17.18 -9.96
N LEU A 180 -4.13 -16.92 -9.65
CA LEU A 180 -4.56 -16.30 -8.40
C LEU A 180 -5.68 -17.10 -7.74
N ASP A 181 -5.41 -17.67 -6.56
CA ASP A 181 -6.41 -18.36 -5.77
C ASP A 181 -6.79 -17.58 -4.51
N LEU A 182 -7.99 -17.01 -4.52
CA LEU A 182 -8.64 -16.27 -3.43
C LEU A 182 -9.82 -17.03 -2.84
N SER A 183 -9.98 -18.32 -3.15
CA SER A 183 -11.11 -19.11 -2.69
C SER A 183 -11.14 -19.29 -1.17
N PHE A 184 -12.31 -19.58 -0.61
CA PHE A 184 -12.50 -19.77 0.83
C PHE A 184 -12.00 -18.57 1.66
N ASN A 185 -12.43 -17.37 1.29
CA ASN A 185 -12.18 -16.12 1.98
C ASN A 185 -13.52 -15.44 2.37
N HIS A 186 -13.48 -14.17 2.73
CA HIS A 186 -14.64 -13.39 3.17
C HIS A 186 -14.92 -12.19 2.26
N LEU A 187 -14.59 -12.30 0.98
CA LEU A 187 -14.89 -11.27 -0.01
C LEU A 187 -16.41 -11.13 -0.16
N THR A 188 -16.91 -9.92 0.00
CA THR A 188 -18.35 -9.60 -0.15
C THR A 188 -18.62 -8.77 -1.39
N ARG A 189 -17.67 -7.94 -1.78
CA ARG A 189 -17.75 -7.02 -2.92
C ARG A 189 -16.46 -7.06 -3.70
N LEU A 190 -16.58 -6.94 -5.01
CA LEU A 190 -15.45 -6.71 -5.93
C LEU A 190 -15.72 -5.41 -6.67
N GLU A 191 -14.92 -4.39 -6.40
CA GLU A 191 -15.03 -3.09 -7.04
C GLU A 191 -14.43 -3.13 -8.46
N GLU A 192 -14.72 -2.14 -9.28
CA GLU A 192 -14.25 -2.03 -10.68
C GLU A 192 -12.72 -2.15 -10.82
N THR A 193 -12.00 -1.72 -9.79
CA THR A 193 -10.52 -1.68 -9.76
C THR A 193 -9.88 -2.95 -9.19
N ALA A 194 -10.68 -3.93 -8.76
CA ALA A 194 -10.20 -5.08 -7.96
C ALA A 194 -9.10 -5.91 -8.65
N PHE A 195 -9.04 -5.93 -9.98
CA PHE A 195 -8.06 -6.73 -10.73
C PHE A 195 -7.28 -5.91 -11.77
N ILE A 196 -7.25 -4.59 -11.63
CA ILE A 196 -6.45 -3.73 -12.52
C ILE A 196 -4.98 -4.10 -12.40
N GLY A 197 -4.30 -4.25 -13.54
CA GLY A 197 -2.89 -4.64 -13.63
C GLY A 197 -2.63 -6.13 -13.88
N LEU A 198 -3.64 -7.00 -13.77
CA LEU A 198 -3.51 -8.45 -13.96
C LEU A 198 -3.79 -8.90 -15.41
N GLY A 199 -3.26 -8.18 -16.39
CA GLY A 199 -3.50 -8.49 -17.80
C GLY A 199 -2.98 -9.84 -18.29
N LEU A 200 -2.07 -10.50 -17.57
CA LEU A 200 -1.53 -11.83 -17.90
C LEU A 200 -2.22 -12.97 -17.13
N LEU A 201 -3.17 -12.66 -16.25
CA LEU A 201 -3.84 -13.68 -15.45
C LEU A 201 -4.60 -14.67 -16.33
N GLU A 202 -4.32 -15.97 -16.16
CA GLU A 202 -4.98 -17.06 -16.86
C GLU A 202 -6.02 -17.79 -15.99
N ASN A 203 -5.76 -17.91 -14.68
CA ASN A 203 -6.61 -18.65 -13.77
C ASN A 203 -6.98 -17.80 -12.54
N LEU A 204 -8.26 -17.56 -12.33
CA LEU A 204 -8.80 -16.83 -11.19
C LEU A 204 -9.82 -17.69 -10.44
N ASN A 205 -9.53 -18.00 -9.17
CA ASN A 205 -10.43 -18.71 -8.30
C ASN A 205 -10.95 -17.80 -7.17
N LEU A 206 -12.24 -17.52 -7.19
CA LEU A 206 -13.00 -16.74 -6.21
C LEU A 206 -14.08 -17.56 -5.51
N GLY A 207 -14.07 -18.88 -5.70
CA GLY A 207 -15.08 -19.77 -5.15
C GLY A 207 -15.14 -19.76 -3.63
N GLU A 208 -16.28 -20.18 -3.06
CA GLU A 208 -16.45 -20.30 -1.61
C GLU A 208 -16.18 -18.99 -0.85
N ASN A 209 -16.68 -17.86 -1.35
CA ASN A 209 -16.71 -16.56 -0.71
C ASN A 209 -18.17 -16.14 -0.41
N THR A 210 -18.39 -14.89 -0.08
CA THR A 210 -19.72 -14.31 0.14
C THR A 210 -19.99 -13.15 -0.81
N ILE A 211 -19.43 -13.21 -2.04
CA ILE A 211 -19.53 -12.15 -3.02
C ILE A 211 -20.99 -11.99 -3.45
N SER A 212 -21.56 -10.83 -3.16
CA SER A 212 -22.91 -10.43 -3.56
C SER A 212 -22.91 -9.28 -4.57
N HIS A 213 -21.79 -8.58 -4.70
CA HIS A 213 -21.64 -7.45 -5.62
C HIS A 213 -20.39 -7.59 -6.49
N LEU A 214 -20.57 -7.41 -7.80
CA LEU A 214 -19.50 -7.30 -8.80
C LEU A 214 -19.62 -5.92 -9.44
N GLY A 215 -18.53 -5.13 -9.38
CA GLY A 215 -18.46 -3.83 -10.05
C GLY A 215 -18.56 -3.98 -11.57
N GLU A 216 -19.01 -2.91 -12.24
CA GLU A 216 -19.10 -2.90 -13.70
C GLU A 216 -17.74 -3.04 -14.33
N GLY A 217 -17.57 -4.01 -15.25
CA GLY A 217 -16.30 -4.24 -15.91
C GLY A 217 -15.18 -4.72 -14.97
N VAL A 218 -15.50 -5.26 -13.79
CA VAL A 218 -14.52 -5.75 -12.80
C VAL A 218 -13.48 -6.70 -13.38
N PHE A 219 -13.84 -7.48 -14.38
CA PHE A 219 -12.95 -8.41 -15.07
C PHE A 219 -12.42 -7.88 -16.42
N SER A 220 -12.73 -6.65 -16.80
CA SER A 220 -12.37 -6.09 -18.12
C SER A 220 -10.86 -6.01 -18.36
N SER A 221 -10.05 -5.93 -17.31
CA SER A 221 -8.58 -5.94 -17.40
C SER A 221 -7.98 -7.33 -17.64
N LEU A 222 -8.77 -8.41 -17.51
CA LEU A 222 -8.30 -9.80 -17.54
C LEU A 222 -8.36 -10.40 -18.96
N ALA A 223 -7.71 -9.76 -19.90
CA ALA A 223 -7.78 -10.13 -21.33
C ALA A 223 -7.23 -11.54 -21.65
N ASN A 224 -6.42 -12.12 -20.80
CA ASN A 224 -5.84 -13.46 -20.97
C ASN A 224 -6.50 -14.54 -20.12
N LEU A 225 -7.56 -14.19 -19.37
CA LEU A 225 -8.20 -15.12 -18.46
C LEU A 225 -8.81 -16.30 -19.22
N ARG A 226 -8.42 -17.53 -18.82
CA ARG A 226 -8.89 -18.80 -19.36
C ARG A 226 -9.89 -19.50 -18.45
N SER A 227 -9.70 -19.37 -17.15
CA SER A 227 -10.57 -20.02 -16.18
C SER A 227 -11.00 -19.04 -15.09
N LEU A 228 -12.33 -18.94 -14.89
CA LEU A 228 -12.94 -18.15 -13.83
C LEU A 228 -13.85 -19.03 -13.00
N ASP A 229 -13.51 -19.20 -11.72
CA ASP A 229 -14.35 -19.91 -10.75
C ASP A 229 -14.90 -18.94 -9.71
N ILE A 230 -16.21 -18.73 -9.74
CA ILE A 230 -16.96 -17.92 -8.75
C ILE A 230 -18.08 -18.73 -8.11
N ARG A 231 -17.91 -20.05 -8.03
CA ARG A 231 -18.93 -20.92 -7.43
C ARG A 231 -19.15 -20.63 -5.95
N ASN A 232 -20.33 -20.98 -5.47
CA ASN A 232 -20.69 -20.89 -4.05
C ASN A 232 -20.44 -19.48 -3.47
N ASN A 233 -21.06 -18.50 -4.10
CA ASN A 233 -21.12 -17.12 -3.68
C ASN A 233 -22.57 -16.64 -3.50
N GLU A 234 -22.81 -15.40 -3.19
CA GLU A 234 -24.13 -14.81 -2.98
C GLU A 234 -24.58 -13.91 -4.15
N ILE A 235 -24.09 -14.14 -5.35
CA ILE A 235 -24.49 -13.40 -6.55
C ILE A 235 -25.98 -13.64 -6.81
N SER A 236 -26.79 -12.61 -6.55
CA SER A 236 -28.26 -12.73 -6.57
C SER A 236 -28.96 -11.80 -7.56
N TRP A 237 -28.22 -10.93 -8.22
CA TRP A 237 -28.77 -9.93 -9.11
C TRP A 237 -28.77 -10.41 -10.56
N ALA A 238 -29.54 -9.73 -11.37
CA ALA A 238 -29.58 -9.97 -12.80
C ALA A 238 -28.23 -9.59 -13.41
N ILE A 239 -27.74 -10.45 -14.27
CA ILE A 239 -26.69 -10.07 -15.24
C ILE A 239 -27.42 -9.31 -16.35
N GLU A 240 -28.00 -8.16 -15.99
CA GLU A 240 -28.88 -7.37 -16.89
C GLU A 240 -28.15 -6.18 -17.52
N ASP A 241 -26.87 -5.98 -17.20
CA ASP A 241 -26.17 -4.82 -17.71
C ASP A 241 -25.79 -4.97 -19.18
N SER A 242 -26.15 -3.96 -19.94
CA SER A 242 -25.81 -3.84 -21.38
C SER A 242 -24.29 -3.78 -21.64
N ILE A 243 -23.48 -3.57 -20.58
CA ILE A 243 -22.01 -3.66 -20.61
C ILE A 243 -21.64 -4.88 -19.76
N GLY A 244 -21.82 -6.08 -20.27
CA GLY A 244 -21.74 -7.32 -19.52
C GLY A 244 -20.55 -7.45 -18.55
N VAL A 245 -20.77 -8.07 -17.40
CA VAL A 245 -19.74 -8.37 -16.39
C VAL A 245 -18.52 -9.10 -16.99
N PHE A 246 -18.73 -9.85 -18.08
CA PHE A 246 -17.70 -10.64 -18.74
C PHE A 246 -17.09 -9.96 -19.99
N VAL A 247 -17.33 -8.67 -20.17
CA VAL A 247 -16.74 -7.91 -21.29
C VAL A 247 -15.22 -7.94 -21.21
N GLY A 248 -14.59 -8.24 -22.37
CA GLY A 248 -13.13 -8.25 -22.51
C GLY A 248 -12.46 -9.61 -22.28
N MET A 249 -13.17 -10.61 -21.73
CA MET A 249 -12.62 -11.95 -21.47
C MET A 249 -12.73 -12.88 -22.69
N LYS A 250 -12.14 -12.49 -23.82
CA LYS A 250 -12.28 -13.23 -25.10
C LYS A 250 -11.69 -14.64 -25.06
N LYS A 251 -10.69 -14.89 -24.19
CA LYS A 251 -9.99 -16.17 -24.05
C LYS A 251 -10.57 -17.06 -22.95
N LEU A 252 -11.71 -16.67 -22.37
CA LEU A 252 -12.29 -17.45 -21.30
C LEU A 252 -12.81 -18.79 -21.83
N ASN A 253 -12.17 -19.87 -21.41
CA ASN A 253 -12.50 -21.24 -21.77
C ASN A 253 -13.44 -21.90 -20.76
N THR A 254 -13.25 -21.60 -19.48
CA THR A 254 -13.97 -22.23 -18.35
C THR A 254 -14.62 -21.19 -17.46
N LEU A 255 -15.95 -21.24 -17.30
CA LEU A 255 -16.72 -20.37 -16.41
C LEU A 255 -17.56 -21.19 -15.44
N ILE A 256 -17.32 -21.03 -14.14
CA ILE A 256 -18.02 -21.77 -13.08
C ILE A 256 -18.83 -20.79 -12.21
N LEU A 257 -20.17 -20.83 -12.37
CA LEU A 257 -21.15 -20.00 -11.67
C LEU A 257 -22.05 -20.82 -10.73
N GLN A 258 -21.72 -22.08 -10.46
CA GLN A 258 -22.56 -22.99 -9.68
C GLN A 258 -22.82 -22.45 -8.25
N ARG A 259 -24.00 -22.77 -7.71
CA ARG A 259 -24.36 -22.38 -6.33
C ARG A 259 -24.35 -20.88 -6.08
N ASN A 260 -24.82 -20.12 -7.05
CA ASN A 260 -25.17 -18.72 -6.91
C ASN A 260 -26.69 -18.53 -7.04
N LYS A 261 -27.20 -17.35 -6.71
CA LYS A 261 -28.64 -17.03 -6.74
C LYS A 261 -28.99 -16.16 -7.95
N ILE A 262 -28.41 -16.46 -9.10
CA ILE A 262 -28.55 -15.66 -10.33
C ILE A 262 -30.02 -15.66 -10.77
N LYS A 263 -30.59 -14.47 -10.97
CA LYS A 263 -32.00 -14.27 -11.31
C LYS A 263 -32.25 -14.04 -12.79
N SER A 264 -31.34 -13.36 -13.47
CA SER A 264 -31.47 -13.07 -14.90
C SER A 264 -30.11 -13.11 -15.58
N ILE A 265 -30.10 -13.46 -16.86
CA ILE A 265 -28.92 -13.56 -17.70
C ILE A 265 -29.27 -12.98 -19.06
N THR A 266 -28.59 -11.92 -19.49
CA THR A 266 -28.77 -11.37 -20.83
C THR A 266 -27.81 -12.01 -21.83
N LYS A 267 -28.22 -12.05 -23.09
CA LYS A 267 -27.40 -12.60 -24.19
C LYS A 267 -26.09 -11.84 -24.35
N GLU A 268 -26.17 -10.53 -24.25
CA GLU A 268 -25.05 -9.58 -24.41
C GLU A 268 -23.92 -9.87 -23.40
N ALA A 269 -24.25 -10.38 -22.22
CA ALA A 269 -23.25 -10.76 -21.22
C ALA A 269 -22.31 -11.87 -21.67
N PHE A 270 -22.75 -12.72 -22.59
CA PHE A 270 -21.99 -13.88 -23.08
C PHE A 270 -21.45 -13.69 -24.51
N GLU A 271 -21.84 -12.65 -25.22
CA GLU A 271 -21.42 -12.42 -26.61
C GLU A 271 -19.90 -12.25 -26.79
N SER A 272 -19.20 -11.81 -25.73
CA SER A 272 -17.76 -11.65 -25.74
C SER A 272 -16.97 -12.93 -25.46
N LEU A 273 -17.64 -14.02 -25.05
CA LEU A 273 -17.00 -15.28 -24.66
C LEU A 273 -16.83 -16.24 -25.84
N GLU A 274 -15.92 -15.87 -26.74
CA GLU A 274 -15.74 -16.58 -28.03
C GLU A 274 -15.13 -18.00 -27.88
N GLU A 275 -14.31 -18.23 -26.82
CA GLU A 275 -13.57 -19.48 -26.59
C GLU A 275 -14.18 -20.34 -25.47
N LEU A 276 -15.43 -20.08 -25.05
CA LEU A 276 -16.04 -20.78 -23.92
C LEU A 276 -16.37 -22.24 -24.26
N GLU A 277 -15.67 -23.19 -23.65
CA GLU A 277 -15.87 -24.64 -23.82
C GLU A 277 -16.54 -25.32 -22.62
N HIS A 278 -16.35 -24.73 -21.42
CA HIS A 278 -16.84 -25.30 -20.18
C HIS A 278 -17.64 -24.27 -19.39
N PHE A 279 -18.95 -24.45 -19.37
CA PHE A 279 -19.88 -23.59 -18.63
C PHE A 279 -20.65 -24.37 -17.59
N PHE A 280 -20.54 -23.95 -16.32
CA PHE A 280 -21.22 -24.59 -15.19
C PHE A 280 -22.12 -23.60 -14.50
N LEU A 281 -23.43 -23.85 -14.55
CA LEU A 281 -24.46 -23.05 -13.89
C LEU A 281 -25.39 -23.94 -13.09
N ASN A 282 -25.63 -23.57 -11.83
CA ASN A 282 -26.71 -24.16 -11.03
C ASN A 282 -27.39 -23.03 -10.26
N THR A 283 -28.64 -22.73 -10.58
CA THR A 283 -29.47 -21.71 -9.92
C THR A 283 -30.92 -22.17 -9.83
N SER A 284 -31.57 -21.79 -8.74
CA SER A 284 -33.03 -22.01 -8.53
C SER A 284 -33.80 -20.69 -8.47
N SER A 285 -33.19 -19.60 -8.88
CA SER A 285 -33.72 -18.23 -8.70
C SER A 285 -34.01 -17.51 -10.02
N LEU A 286 -34.04 -18.24 -11.16
CA LEU A 286 -34.11 -17.65 -12.48
C LEU A 286 -35.49 -17.06 -12.79
N LEU A 287 -35.52 -15.86 -13.34
CA LEU A 287 -36.71 -15.23 -13.90
C LEU A 287 -36.86 -15.69 -15.33
N CYS A 288 -37.89 -16.52 -15.59
CA CYS A 288 -38.15 -17.11 -16.89
C CYS A 288 -39.19 -16.30 -17.67
N ASP A 289 -38.71 -15.30 -18.38
CA ASP A 289 -39.46 -14.40 -19.25
C ASP A 289 -38.92 -14.39 -20.69
N CYS A 290 -39.41 -13.51 -21.54
CA CYS A 290 -38.99 -13.44 -22.94
C CYS A 290 -37.51 -13.10 -23.14
N GLN A 291 -36.86 -12.53 -22.15
CA GLN A 291 -35.43 -12.21 -22.23
C GLN A 291 -34.55 -13.46 -22.15
N LEU A 292 -35.13 -14.60 -21.70
CA LEU A 292 -34.42 -15.88 -21.64
C LEU A 292 -34.63 -16.77 -22.86
N GLN A 293 -35.42 -16.36 -23.87
CA GLN A 293 -35.68 -17.18 -25.06
C GLN A 293 -34.39 -17.62 -25.80
N TRP A 294 -33.32 -16.86 -25.71
CA TRP A 294 -32.02 -17.18 -26.32
C TRP A 294 -31.28 -18.31 -25.59
N LEU A 295 -31.50 -18.49 -24.27
CA LEU A 295 -30.65 -19.32 -23.42
C LEU A 295 -30.77 -20.81 -23.76
N GLY A 296 -31.96 -21.32 -23.95
CA GLY A 296 -32.21 -22.74 -24.29
C GLY A 296 -31.50 -23.17 -25.59
N PRO A 297 -31.76 -22.48 -26.73
CA PRO A 297 -31.02 -22.72 -27.98
C PRO A 297 -29.50 -22.61 -27.80
N TRP A 298 -29.01 -21.55 -27.16
CA TRP A 298 -27.58 -21.32 -26.95
C TRP A 298 -26.89 -22.44 -26.14
N LEU A 299 -27.55 -22.96 -25.10
CA LEU A 299 -27.05 -24.11 -24.31
C LEU A 299 -27.00 -25.40 -25.14
N THR A 300 -27.90 -25.56 -26.08
CA THR A 300 -27.98 -26.73 -26.97
C THR A 300 -26.85 -26.66 -28.00
N ASP A 301 -26.71 -25.52 -28.65
CA ASP A 301 -25.72 -25.30 -29.72
C ASP A 301 -24.30 -25.46 -29.19
N ASN A 302 -24.03 -24.99 -27.94
CA ASN A 302 -22.73 -25.08 -27.30
C ASN A 302 -22.52 -26.34 -26.46
N ARG A 303 -23.46 -27.30 -26.45
CA ARG A 303 -23.37 -28.57 -25.74
C ARG A 303 -23.28 -28.48 -24.20
N PHE A 304 -23.78 -27.39 -23.59
CA PHE A 304 -23.74 -27.18 -22.14
C PHE A 304 -24.91 -27.86 -21.37
N LEU A 305 -25.74 -28.63 -21.99
CA LEU A 305 -26.95 -29.20 -21.40
C LEU A 305 -26.71 -30.04 -20.13
N GLN A 306 -25.56 -30.70 -20.01
CA GLN A 306 -25.25 -31.56 -18.88
C GLN A 306 -24.65 -30.80 -17.68
N SER A 307 -24.06 -29.61 -17.89
CA SER A 307 -23.40 -28.82 -16.89
C SER A 307 -24.26 -27.67 -16.33
N VAL A 308 -25.44 -27.46 -16.91
CA VAL A 308 -26.38 -26.43 -16.54
C VAL A 308 -27.67 -27.00 -15.94
N SER A 309 -27.99 -26.53 -14.73
CA SER A 309 -29.26 -26.82 -14.03
C SER A 309 -29.86 -25.50 -13.56
N ALA A 310 -30.78 -24.94 -14.35
CA ALA A 310 -31.35 -23.62 -14.08
C ALA A 310 -32.90 -23.78 -13.92
N MET A 311 -33.38 -23.46 -12.72
CA MET A 311 -34.80 -23.57 -12.40
C MET A 311 -35.44 -22.20 -12.37
N CYS A 312 -36.66 -22.13 -12.92
CA CYS A 312 -37.49 -20.94 -12.89
C CYS A 312 -38.01 -20.67 -11.47
N ALA A 313 -37.78 -19.48 -10.95
CA ALA A 313 -38.41 -19.00 -9.72
C ALA A 313 -39.63 -18.11 -10.00
N HIS A 314 -39.76 -17.59 -11.20
CA HIS A 314 -40.87 -16.75 -11.65
C HIS A 314 -41.02 -16.87 -13.19
N PRO A 315 -42.21 -16.70 -13.76
CA PRO A 315 -43.55 -16.54 -13.14
C PRO A 315 -44.06 -17.80 -12.37
N ALA A 316 -45.11 -17.63 -11.59
CA ALA A 316 -45.66 -18.71 -10.77
C ALA A 316 -46.09 -19.95 -11.60
N SER A 317 -46.48 -19.76 -12.86
CA SER A 317 -46.80 -20.83 -13.80
C SER A 317 -45.62 -21.72 -14.18
N LEU A 318 -44.37 -21.17 -14.08
CA LEU A 318 -43.14 -21.87 -14.44
C LEU A 318 -42.29 -22.25 -13.21
N LEU A 319 -42.78 -21.94 -12.00
CA LEU A 319 -42.04 -22.16 -10.76
C LEU A 319 -41.55 -23.61 -10.64
N GLY A 320 -40.22 -23.76 -10.40
CA GLY A 320 -39.60 -25.07 -10.20
C GLY A 320 -39.37 -25.89 -11.48
N ARG A 321 -39.74 -25.37 -12.66
CA ARG A 321 -39.41 -26.02 -13.95
C ARG A 321 -37.98 -25.65 -14.37
N ASN A 322 -37.30 -26.62 -14.96
CA ASN A 322 -35.99 -26.34 -15.56
C ASN A 322 -36.20 -25.51 -16.84
N VAL A 323 -35.42 -24.47 -17.03
CA VAL A 323 -35.48 -23.58 -18.19
C VAL A 323 -35.38 -24.33 -19.52
N LEU A 324 -34.67 -25.45 -19.56
CA LEU A 324 -34.56 -26.32 -20.73
C LEU A 324 -35.85 -27.08 -21.05
N SER A 325 -36.76 -27.18 -20.10
CA SER A 325 -38.07 -27.85 -20.27
C SER A 325 -39.22 -26.88 -20.56
N VAL A 326 -38.93 -25.59 -20.63
CA VAL A 326 -39.92 -24.54 -20.91
C VAL A 326 -39.90 -24.25 -22.40
N SER A 327 -41.07 -24.24 -23.04
CA SER A 327 -41.17 -23.88 -24.46
C SER A 327 -40.94 -22.36 -24.66
N LEU A 328 -40.44 -21.97 -25.83
CA LEU A 328 -40.20 -20.58 -26.13
C LEU A 328 -41.48 -19.73 -26.08
N GLU A 329 -42.63 -20.35 -26.37
CA GLU A 329 -43.96 -19.70 -26.33
C GLU A 329 -44.42 -19.40 -24.90
N GLU A 330 -43.92 -20.16 -23.91
CA GLU A 330 -44.22 -19.93 -22.48
C GLU A 330 -43.39 -18.83 -21.85
N LEU A 331 -42.25 -18.44 -22.50
CA LEU A 331 -41.40 -17.33 -22.09
C LEU A 331 -41.96 -16.03 -22.65
N VAL A 332 -42.92 -15.43 -21.96
CA VAL A 332 -43.68 -14.26 -22.42
C VAL A 332 -43.25 -13.00 -21.67
N CYS A 333 -43.15 -11.88 -22.39
CA CYS A 333 -43.10 -10.54 -21.82
C CYS A 333 -44.35 -9.75 -22.18
N ASP A 334 -44.88 -8.97 -21.25
CA ASP A 334 -46.04 -8.10 -21.49
C ASP A 334 -45.62 -6.87 -22.32
N ASP A 335 -46.31 -6.65 -23.44
CA ASP A 335 -46.00 -5.55 -24.39
C ASP A 335 -47.04 -4.40 -24.26
N PHE A 336 -46.93 -3.64 -23.14
CA PHE A 336 -47.80 -2.48 -22.86
C PHE A 336 -47.02 -1.16 -22.75
N PRO A 337 -47.66 0.02 -22.98
CA PRO A 337 -47.02 1.31 -22.92
C PRO A 337 -46.49 1.64 -21.52
N LYS A 338 -45.20 1.48 -21.34
CA LYS A 338 -44.43 1.75 -20.12
C LYS A 338 -44.14 3.24 -19.95
N PRO A 339 -43.94 3.75 -18.73
CA PRO A 339 -43.43 5.11 -18.51
C PRO A 339 -42.11 5.32 -19.24
N ARG A 340 -41.87 6.52 -19.78
CA ARG A 340 -40.59 6.88 -20.41
C ARG A 340 -39.81 7.81 -19.49
N ILE A 341 -38.58 7.43 -19.11
CA ILE A 341 -37.68 8.31 -18.39
C ILE A 341 -37.12 9.31 -19.38
N THR A 342 -37.25 10.60 -19.09
CA THR A 342 -36.81 11.72 -19.92
C THR A 342 -35.59 12.41 -19.38
N ASP A 343 -35.35 12.31 -18.05
CA ASP A 343 -34.19 12.87 -17.41
C ASP A 343 -33.65 11.86 -16.37
N HIS A 344 -32.36 11.61 -16.43
CA HIS A 344 -31.68 10.58 -15.65
C HIS A 344 -30.93 11.23 -14.49
N PRO A 345 -30.75 10.52 -13.36
CA PRO A 345 -29.94 11.04 -12.26
C PRO A 345 -28.47 11.19 -12.67
N ASP A 346 -27.85 12.27 -12.22
CA ASP A 346 -26.42 12.55 -12.45
C ASP A 346 -25.52 11.85 -11.46
N THR A 347 -24.32 11.46 -11.92
CA THR A 347 -23.25 10.99 -11.06
C THR A 347 -22.77 12.11 -10.13
N ALA A 348 -22.62 11.82 -8.84
CA ALA A 348 -22.26 12.79 -7.82
C ALA A 348 -21.05 12.35 -7.01
N THR A 349 -20.23 13.33 -6.61
CA THR A 349 -19.16 13.15 -5.64
C THR A 349 -19.42 14.06 -4.45
N ALA A 350 -19.38 13.51 -3.25
CA ALA A 350 -19.69 14.21 -2.03
C ALA A 350 -18.61 14.02 -0.96
N LEU A 351 -18.51 14.93 -0.01
CA LEU A 351 -17.73 14.72 1.20
C LEU A 351 -18.60 13.99 2.24
N ARG A 352 -17.98 13.11 3.00
CA ARG A 352 -18.62 12.43 4.12
C ARG A 352 -19.32 13.44 5.03
N GLY A 353 -20.57 13.17 5.40
CA GLY A 353 -21.37 14.05 6.25
C GLY A 353 -22.15 15.13 5.52
N THR A 354 -21.98 15.30 4.21
CA THR A 354 -22.78 16.24 3.42
C THR A 354 -24.11 15.62 2.95
N ASN A 355 -24.99 16.44 2.37
CA ASN A 355 -26.25 15.96 1.82
C ASN A 355 -26.16 15.92 0.29
N VAL A 356 -26.74 14.86 -0.30
CA VAL A 356 -26.81 14.66 -1.76
C VAL A 356 -28.25 14.47 -2.18
N THR A 357 -28.62 15.02 -3.33
CA THR A 357 -29.92 14.82 -3.94
C THR A 357 -29.76 14.27 -5.35
N LEU A 358 -30.51 13.21 -5.68
CA LEU A 358 -30.58 12.65 -7.01
C LEU A 358 -32.00 12.81 -7.54
N SER A 359 -32.16 13.30 -8.76
CA SER A 359 -33.45 13.53 -9.40
C SER A 359 -33.65 12.68 -10.65
N CYS A 360 -34.87 12.30 -10.92
CA CYS A 360 -35.25 11.55 -12.11
C CYS A 360 -36.62 12.02 -12.60
N LEU A 361 -36.74 12.28 -13.90
CA LEU A 361 -37.98 12.70 -14.53
C LEU A 361 -38.49 11.64 -15.49
N ALA A 362 -39.77 11.30 -15.38
CA ALA A 362 -40.43 10.39 -16.30
C ALA A 362 -41.72 11.01 -16.85
N SER A 363 -42.12 10.56 -18.03
CA SER A 363 -43.38 10.96 -18.66
C SER A 363 -44.18 9.75 -19.11
N SER A 364 -45.51 9.85 -19.03
CA SER A 364 -46.45 8.86 -19.55
C SER A 364 -47.53 9.54 -20.37
N SER A 365 -47.95 8.89 -21.45
CA SER A 365 -49.06 9.34 -22.26
C SER A 365 -50.43 8.81 -21.75
N SER A 366 -50.42 8.02 -20.72
CA SER A 366 -51.60 7.47 -20.11
C SER A 366 -51.99 8.18 -18.82
N ASP A 367 -53.28 8.27 -18.52
CA ASP A 367 -53.75 8.79 -17.23
C ASP A 367 -53.51 7.86 -16.06
N SER A 368 -52.80 6.77 -16.30
CA SER A 368 -52.43 5.77 -15.30
C SER A 368 -51.44 6.34 -14.30
N PRO A 369 -51.73 6.29 -13.00
CA PRO A 369 -50.80 6.79 -11.99
C PRO A 369 -49.44 6.04 -12.08
N MET A 370 -48.37 6.81 -11.97
CA MET A 370 -47.01 6.29 -11.93
C MET A 370 -46.56 6.09 -10.49
N ALA A 371 -45.91 4.97 -10.23
CA ALA A 371 -45.19 4.70 -9.00
C ALA A 371 -43.68 4.80 -9.23
N THR A 372 -42.96 5.24 -8.22
CA THR A 372 -41.51 5.38 -8.28
C THR A 372 -40.83 4.56 -7.20
N ALA A 373 -39.67 4.06 -7.50
CA ALA A 373 -38.78 3.46 -6.53
C ALA A 373 -37.33 3.82 -6.88
N TRP A 374 -36.50 3.88 -5.88
CA TRP A 374 -35.08 4.05 -6.07
C TRP A 374 -34.34 2.74 -5.74
N ARG A 375 -33.35 2.42 -6.53
CA ARG A 375 -32.47 1.29 -6.31
C ARG A 375 -31.06 1.78 -6.05
N LYS A 376 -30.35 1.07 -5.20
CA LYS A 376 -28.93 1.21 -5.01
C LYS A 376 -28.27 -0.15 -5.24
N ASP A 377 -27.31 -0.22 -6.14
CA ASP A 377 -26.61 -1.47 -6.50
C ASP A 377 -27.57 -2.62 -6.85
N GLY A 378 -28.69 -2.29 -7.51
CA GLY A 378 -29.72 -3.25 -7.90
C GLY A 378 -30.76 -3.58 -6.82
N GLU A 379 -30.59 -3.17 -5.56
CA GLU A 379 -31.55 -3.38 -4.46
C GLU A 379 -32.44 -2.16 -4.27
N VAL A 380 -33.72 -2.38 -4.03
CA VAL A 380 -34.68 -1.29 -3.82
C VAL A 380 -34.51 -0.67 -2.44
N LEU A 381 -34.43 0.66 -2.38
CA LEU A 381 -34.33 1.45 -1.16
C LEU A 381 -35.72 1.64 -0.56
N CYS A 382 -35.98 1.06 0.60
CA CYS A 382 -37.29 1.14 1.24
C CYS A 382 -37.41 2.23 2.28
N ASP A 383 -36.31 2.58 2.93
CA ASP A 383 -36.26 3.56 4.03
C ASP A 383 -35.64 4.91 3.56
N ALA A 384 -35.66 5.19 2.26
CA ALA A 384 -35.09 6.40 1.70
C ALA A 384 -36.08 7.59 1.74
N GLU A 385 -35.56 8.79 1.99
CA GLU A 385 -36.35 10.01 1.90
C GLU A 385 -36.51 10.39 0.41
N VAL A 386 -37.71 10.12 -0.12
CA VAL A 386 -38.06 10.36 -1.53
C VAL A 386 -39.19 11.37 -1.61
N GLN A 387 -39.01 12.42 -2.40
CA GLN A 387 -40.03 13.36 -2.72
C GLN A 387 -40.50 13.19 -4.16
N ASN A 388 -41.80 13.11 -4.39
CA ASN A 388 -42.40 12.91 -5.68
C ASN A 388 -43.29 14.09 -6.09
N TYR A 389 -43.12 14.55 -7.32
CA TYR A 389 -43.89 15.65 -7.88
C TYR A 389 -44.56 15.21 -9.18
N ALA A 390 -45.89 15.37 -9.28
CA ALA A 390 -46.62 15.10 -10.48
C ALA A 390 -47.03 16.39 -11.17
N ARG A 391 -46.83 16.50 -12.46
CA ARG A 391 -47.22 17.65 -13.29
C ARG A 391 -47.89 17.16 -14.55
N TYR A 392 -49.07 17.67 -14.84
CA TYR A 392 -49.81 17.41 -16.09
C TYR A 392 -49.56 18.54 -17.07
N GLN A 393 -49.10 18.26 -18.26
CA GLN A 393 -48.82 19.25 -19.30
C GLN A 393 -49.04 18.63 -20.69
N GLU A 394 -49.83 19.34 -21.54
CA GLU A 394 -50.07 18.96 -22.93
C GLU A 394 -50.55 17.50 -23.15
N GLY A 395 -51.43 17.02 -22.28
CA GLY A 395 -51.96 15.67 -22.35
C GLY A 395 -50.98 14.55 -21.90
N LYS A 396 -49.87 14.95 -21.28
CA LYS A 396 -48.88 14.02 -20.73
C LYS A 396 -48.71 14.25 -19.23
N LEU A 397 -48.58 13.18 -18.50
CA LEU A 397 -48.21 13.18 -17.09
C LEU A 397 -46.71 13.13 -16.93
N PHE A 398 -46.11 14.14 -16.35
CA PHE A 398 -44.70 14.18 -15.95
C PHE A 398 -44.58 13.89 -14.45
N TYR A 399 -43.63 13.07 -14.11
CA TYR A 399 -43.43 12.65 -12.75
C TYR A 399 -41.94 12.79 -12.40
N THR A 400 -41.65 13.65 -11.44
CA THR A 400 -40.30 13.89 -10.92
C THR A 400 -40.17 13.20 -9.57
N THR A 401 -39.18 12.39 -9.42
CA THR A 401 -38.82 11.76 -8.14
C THR A 401 -37.45 12.24 -7.71
N VAL A 402 -37.32 12.69 -6.47
CA VAL A 402 -36.07 13.19 -5.89
C VAL A 402 -35.72 12.35 -4.67
N LEU A 403 -34.58 11.72 -4.71
CA LEU A 403 -34.00 10.99 -3.59
C LEU A 403 -33.09 11.91 -2.79
N HIS A 404 -33.35 12.05 -1.50
CA HIS A 404 -32.53 12.80 -0.56
C HIS A 404 -31.68 11.84 0.27
N LEU A 405 -30.37 11.97 0.16
CA LEU A 405 -29.39 11.25 0.97
C LEU A 405 -28.79 12.25 1.97
N LEU A 406 -29.17 12.12 3.23
CA LEU A 406 -28.73 13.01 4.30
C LEU A 406 -27.54 12.45 5.03
N ASN A 407 -26.53 13.31 5.32
CA ASN A 407 -25.34 12.92 6.08
C ASN A 407 -24.66 11.69 5.48
N VAL A 408 -24.37 11.76 4.17
CA VAL A 408 -23.82 10.61 3.42
C VAL A 408 -22.54 10.03 4.04
N ASN A 409 -22.44 8.71 4.03
CA ASN A 409 -21.33 7.94 4.53
C ASN A 409 -20.88 6.94 3.44
N PHE A 410 -19.80 6.23 3.66
CA PHE A 410 -19.29 5.19 2.73
C PHE A 410 -20.29 4.08 2.44
N THR A 411 -21.19 3.80 3.39
CA THR A 411 -22.30 2.87 3.15
C THR A 411 -23.28 3.37 2.09
N ASP A 412 -23.25 4.66 1.77
CA ASP A 412 -24.12 5.27 0.76
C ASP A 412 -23.46 5.32 -0.62
N GLU A 413 -22.17 5.02 -0.73
CA GLU A 413 -21.54 4.81 -2.02
C GLU A 413 -22.22 3.70 -2.79
N GLY A 414 -22.33 3.88 -4.10
CA GLY A 414 -22.94 2.89 -4.96
C GLY A 414 -23.57 3.52 -6.20
N ARG A 415 -24.26 2.70 -6.97
CA ARG A 415 -24.95 3.10 -8.20
C ARG A 415 -26.43 3.21 -7.92
N TYR A 416 -26.94 4.40 -8.05
CA TYR A 416 -28.34 4.73 -7.84
C TYR A 416 -29.10 4.71 -9.15
N GLN A 417 -30.27 4.10 -9.14
CA GLN A 417 -31.12 3.97 -10.31
C GLN A 417 -32.57 4.26 -9.90
N CYS A 418 -33.22 5.11 -10.65
CA CYS A 418 -34.64 5.41 -10.52
C CYS A 418 -35.44 4.38 -11.32
N VAL A 419 -36.48 3.84 -10.73
CA VAL A 419 -37.45 2.97 -11.37
C VAL A 419 -38.80 3.68 -11.38
N VAL A 420 -39.39 3.80 -12.53
CA VAL A 420 -40.73 4.36 -12.68
C VAL A 420 -41.64 3.30 -13.30
N SER A 421 -42.78 3.03 -12.69
CA SER A 421 -43.69 2.01 -13.09
C SER A 421 -45.14 2.50 -13.16
N ASN A 422 -45.91 1.90 -14.02
CA ASN A 422 -47.36 2.02 -14.04
C ASN A 422 -47.94 0.59 -14.18
N HIS A 423 -49.25 0.46 -14.35
CA HIS A 423 -49.83 -0.87 -14.51
C HIS A 423 -49.44 -1.55 -15.83
N PHE A 424 -48.82 -0.87 -16.77
CA PHE A 424 -48.33 -1.43 -18.04
C PHE A 424 -46.86 -1.88 -17.97
N GLY A 425 -46.17 -1.64 -16.87
CA GLY A 425 -44.79 -2.06 -16.65
C GLY A 425 -43.88 -1.00 -16.09
N SER A 426 -42.59 -1.31 -15.98
CA SER A 426 -41.55 -0.47 -15.39
C SER A 426 -40.50 -0.04 -16.41
N ASN A 427 -39.92 1.14 -16.19
CA ASN A 427 -38.72 1.59 -16.89
C ASN A 427 -37.67 2.07 -15.90
N TYR A 428 -36.38 1.97 -16.27
CA TYR A 428 -35.23 2.17 -15.43
C TYR A 428 -34.38 3.34 -15.95
N SER A 429 -33.88 4.19 -15.06
CA SER A 429 -32.94 5.24 -15.45
C SER A 429 -31.55 4.65 -15.71
N ASN A 430 -30.68 5.48 -16.27
CA ASN A 430 -29.25 5.27 -16.18
C ASN A 430 -28.84 5.21 -14.69
N ARG A 431 -27.72 4.55 -14.44
CA ARG A 431 -27.18 4.41 -13.10
C ARG A 431 -26.27 5.59 -12.77
N ALA A 432 -26.62 6.36 -11.74
CA ALA A 432 -25.83 7.46 -11.21
C ALA A 432 -24.88 6.93 -10.14
N LYS A 433 -23.57 7.12 -10.31
CA LYS A 433 -22.59 6.74 -9.31
C LYS A 433 -22.48 7.81 -8.23
N LEU A 434 -22.63 7.45 -6.96
CA LEU A 434 -22.30 8.29 -5.83
C LEU A 434 -20.97 7.83 -5.24
N THR A 435 -19.99 8.75 -5.20
CA THR A 435 -18.71 8.55 -4.54
C THR A 435 -18.65 9.45 -3.31
N VAL A 436 -18.25 8.90 -2.16
CA VAL A 436 -18.14 9.65 -0.91
C VAL A 436 -16.67 9.76 -0.52
N ASN A 437 -16.15 10.98 -0.55
CA ASN A 437 -14.76 11.26 -0.20
C ASN A 437 -14.63 11.69 1.27
N GLU A 438 -13.47 11.39 1.86
CA GLU A 438 -13.07 11.85 3.19
C GLU A 438 -11.68 12.46 3.13
N LEU A 439 -11.49 13.60 3.81
CA LEU A 439 -10.20 14.26 3.90
C LEU A 439 -9.16 13.34 4.54
N PRO A 440 -7.89 13.42 4.14
CA PRO A 440 -6.83 12.67 4.82
C PRO A 440 -6.75 13.02 6.31
N SER A 441 -6.54 12.02 7.15
CA SER A 441 -6.17 12.19 8.55
C SER A 441 -5.02 11.25 8.89
N PHE A 442 -4.04 11.71 9.70
CA PHE A 442 -2.90 10.87 10.04
C PHE A 442 -3.25 9.84 11.11
N LEU A 443 -2.97 8.59 10.83
CA LEU A 443 -2.91 7.50 11.81
C LEU A 443 -1.56 7.46 12.50
N LYS A 444 -0.50 7.78 11.76
CA LYS A 444 0.87 7.90 12.24
C LYS A 444 1.53 9.10 11.60
N THR A 445 2.23 9.87 12.41
CA THR A 445 3.09 10.96 11.95
C THR A 445 4.55 10.63 12.19
N PRO A 446 5.46 11.08 11.32
CA PRO A 446 6.87 10.91 11.56
C PRO A 446 7.29 11.65 12.83
N MET A 447 8.23 11.07 13.57
CA MET A 447 8.80 11.66 14.79
C MET A 447 10.28 11.93 14.59
N ASP A 448 10.80 12.93 15.29
CA ASP A 448 12.21 13.26 15.31
C ASP A 448 13.04 12.03 15.70
N LEU A 449 14.08 11.77 14.93
CA LEU A 449 14.93 10.60 15.08
C LEU A 449 16.40 10.99 15.18
N THR A 450 17.04 10.56 16.26
CA THR A 450 18.49 10.73 16.45
C THR A 450 19.17 9.37 16.47
N ILE A 451 20.02 9.08 15.49
CA ILE A 451 20.65 7.77 15.30
C ILE A 451 22.13 7.91 14.92
N ARG A 452 22.86 6.80 14.99
CA ARG A 452 24.29 6.77 14.59
C ARG A 452 24.44 6.46 13.10
N THR A 453 25.51 6.96 12.48
CA THR A 453 25.92 6.55 11.13
C THR A 453 25.99 5.03 11.00
N GLY A 454 25.67 4.53 9.82
CA GLY A 454 25.71 3.09 9.54
C GLY A 454 24.52 2.29 10.03
N THR A 455 23.61 2.89 10.82
CA THR A 455 22.37 2.26 11.25
C THR A 455 21.25 2.46 10.21
N MET A 456 20.07 1.96 10.47
CA MET A 456 18.89 2.11 9.63
C MET A 456 17.95 3.13 10.25
N ALA A 457 17.62 4.19 9.52
CA ALA A 457 16.55 5.11 9.88
C ALA A 457 15.20 4.55 9.42
N ARG A 458 14.20 4.72 10.27
CA ARG A 458 12.82 4.34 10.00
C ARG A 458 11.91 5.48 10.41
N LEU A 459 11.23 6.09 9.46
CA LEU A 459 10.21 7.10 9.69
C LEU A 459 8.86 6.52 9.31
N GLU A 460 7.87 6.69 10.14
CA GLU A 460 6.52 6.16 9.92
C GLU A 460 5.59 7.30 9.51
N CYS A 461 4.76 7.05 8.52
CA CYS A 461 3.73 7.99 8.09
C CYS A 461 2.57 7.21 7.50
N ALA A 462 1.51 7.05 8.24
CA ALA A 462 0.29 6.42 7.78
C ALA A 462 -0.88 7.39 7.87
N ALA A 463 -1.74 7.36 6.89
CA ALA A 463 -2.94 8.19 6.86
C ALA A 463 -4.16 7.38 6.42
N GLU A 464 -5.31 7.75 6.94
CA GLU A 464 -6.61 7.26 6.50
C GLU A 464 -7.37 8.37 5.80
N GLY A 465 -8.32 8.00 4.96
CA GLY A 465 -9.18 8.88 4.19
C GLY A 465 -9.81 8.09 3.06
N HIS A 466 -10.74 8.68 2.38
CA HIS A 466 -11.38 8.02 1.25
C HIS A 466 -11.49 8.96 0.04
N PRO A 467 -10.98 8.56 -1.13
CA PRO A 467 -10.12 7.40 -1.41
C PRO A 467 -8.87 7.36 -0.53
N SER A 468 -8.25 6.18 -0.38
CA SER A 468 -7.01 6.04 0.41
C SER A 468 -5.97 7.07 -0.01
N PRO A 469 -5.45 7.89 0.93
CA PRO A 469 -4.49 8.92 0.59
C PRO A 469 -3.19 8.33 0.06
N GLN A 470 -2.58 9.02 -0.90
CA GLN A 470 -1.21 8.74 -1.33
C GLN A 470 -0.25 9.52 -0.45
N ILE A 471 0.80 8.87 0.01
CA ILE A 471 1.85 9.48 0.81
C ILE A 471 3.02 9.89 -0.10
N ALA A 472 3.46 11.13 0.06
CA ALA A 472 4.65 11.64 -0.57
C ALA A 472 5.65 12.15 0.47
N TRP A 473 6.93 11.89 0.24
CA TRP A 473 7.99 12.34 1.12
C TRP A 473 8.84 13.43 0.47
N GLN A 474 9.26 14.40 1.29
CA GLN A 474 10.20 15.45 0.92
C GLN A 474 11.30 15.57 1.97
N LYS A 475 12.48 15.98 1.57
CA LYS A 475 13.58 16.32 2.45
C LYS A 475 13.94 17.79 2.26
N ASP A 476 13.92 18.55 3.36
CA ASP A 476 14.26 20.00 3.35
C ASP A 476 13.45 20.78 2.30
N GLY A 477 12.19 20.40 2.08
CA GLY A 477 11.27 21.00 1.11
C GLY A 477 11.51 20.61 -0.35
N GLY A 478 12.38 19.63 -0.61
CA GLY A 478 12.69 19.14 -1.96
C GLY A 478 12.55 17.63 -2.10
N THR A 479 12.68 17.17 -3.33
CA THR A 479 12.63 15.72 -3.67
C THR A 479 14.04 15.11 -3.83
N ASP A 480 15.08 15.84 -3.47
CA ASP A 480 16.45 15.37 -3.56
C ASP A 480 16.90 14.65 -2.27
N PHE A 481 17.00 13.34 -2.37
CA PHE A 481 17.44 12.49 -1.27
C PHE A 481 18.82 11.90 -1.56
N PRO A 482 19.87 12.29 -0.80
CA PRO A 482 21.19 11.70 -0.97
C PRO A 482 21.20 10.18 -0.89
N ALA A 483 20.41 9.62 0.01
CA ALA A 483 20.24 8.17 0.17
C ALA A 483 19.63 7.47 -1.06
N ALA A 484 18.77 8.16 -1.81
CA ALA A 484 18.18 7.61 -3.04
C ALA A 484 19.21 7.45 -4.15
N ARG A 485 20.11 8.44 -4.30
CA ARG A 485 21.20 8.39 -5.29
C ARG A 485 22.12 7.18 -5.09
N GLU A 486 22.25 6.72 -3.85
CA GLU A 486 23.06 5.56 -3.48
C GLU A 486 22.22 4.28 -3.29
N ARG A 487 20.96 4.27 -3.69
CA ARG A 487 20.03 3.14 -3.52
C ARG A 487 19.92 2.65 -2.07
N ARG A 488 20.02 3.58 -1.10
CA ARG A 488 19.89 3.30 0.34
C ARG A 488 18.52 3.65 0.90
N MET A 489 17.69 4.35 0.11
CA MET A 489 16.35 4.77 0.47
C MET A 489 15.31 3.80 -0.10
N HIS A 490 14.32 3.46 0.71
CA HIS A 490 13.17 2.66 0.32
C HIS A 490 11.91 3.26 0.92
N VAL A 491 10.94 3.57 0.07
CA VAL A 491 9.60 3.99 0.44
C VAL A 491 8.67 2.83 0.18
N MET A 492 7.90 2.44 1.19
CA MET A 492 6.96 1.34 1.04
C MET A 492 5.67 1.82 0.38
N PRO A 493 5.04 1.01 -0.47
CA PRO A 493 3.91 1.44 -1.29
C PRO A 493 2.66 1.89 -0.50
N ASP A 494 2.40 1.28 0.63
CA ASP A 494 1.28 1.68 1.51
C ASP A 494 1.73 2.70 2.57
N ASP A 495 2.95 3.19 2.42
CA ASP A 495 3.49 4.41 3.03
C ASP A 495 3.49 4.46 4.56
N ASP A 496 3.37 3.30 5.19
CA ASP A 496 3.53 3.20 6.64
C ASP A 496 4.97 3.47 7.09
N ILE A 497 5.95 3.22 6.20
CA ILE A 497 7.35 3.24 6.60
C ILE A 497 8.27 3.70 5.47
N PHE A 498 9.10 4.68 5.81
CA PHE A 498 10.20 5.16 4.99
C PHE A 498 11.53 4.73 5.61
N PHE A 499 12.36 4.02 4.86
CA PHE A 499 13.63 3.50 5.33
C PHE A 499 14.83 4.16 4.66
N ILE A 500 15.86 4.46 5.46
CA ILE A 500 17.21 4.77 4.96
C ILE A 500 18.17 3.74 5.57
N ALA A 501 18.70 2.88 4.74
CA ALA A 501 19.71 1.90 5.17
C ALA A 501 21.10 2.55 5.18
N ASN A 502 21.94 2.18 6.18
CA ASN A 502 23.31 2.68 6.30
C ASN A 502 23.37 4.22 6.27
N VAL A 503 22.65 4.85 7.19
CA VAL A 503 22.49 6.30 7.28
C VAL A 503 23.82 7.01 7.39
N LYS A 504 23.98 8.11 6.65
CA LYS A 504 25.13 8.99 6.63
C LYS A 504 24.77 10.39 7.12
N THR A 505 25.76 11.20 7.45
CA THR A 505 25.56 12.59 7.89
C THR A 505 24.86 13.46 6.84
N GLU A 506 25.03 13.17 5.56
CA GLU A 506 24.34 13.85 4.45
C GLU A 506 22.83 13.58 4.40
N ASP A 507 22.37 12.54 5.07
CA ASP A 507 20.95 12.21 5.16
C ASP A 507 20.22 13.04 6.24
N MET A 508 20.93 13.81 7.06
CA MET A 508 20.34 14.74 8.05
C MET A 508 19.43 15.76 7.35
N GLY A 509 18.36 16.13 8.01
CA GLY A 509 17.43 17.15 7.51
C GLY A 509 16.02 16.96 8.03
N VAL A 510 15.12 17.83 7.57
CA VAL A 510 13.69 17.77 7.87
C VAL A 510 13.00 16.91 6.80
N TYR A 511 12.39 15.84 7.23
CA TYR A 511 11.61 14.95 6.38
C TYR A 511 10.13 15.28 6.56
N SER A 512 9.48 15.66 5.46
CA SER A 512 8.06 16.01 5.41
C SER A 512 7.30 14.89 4.74
N CYS A 513 6.27 14.40 5.40
CA CYS A 513 5.32 13.45 4.87
C CYS A 513 4.02 14.17 4.51
N THR A 514 3.54 14.06 3.29
CA THR A 514 2.29 14.63 2.82
C THR A 514 1.34 13.52 2.40
N ALA A 515 0.17 13.46 3.02
CA ALA A 515 -0.93 12.58 2.64
C ALA A 515 -1.91 13.34 1.76
N GLN A 516 -2.22 12.85 0.57
CA GLN A 516 -3.09 13.49 -0.40
C GLN A 516 -4.09 12.51 -1.01
N ASN A 517 -5.36 12.91 -1.10
CA ASN A 517 -6.39 12.21 -1.87
C ASN A 517 -7.24 13.19 -2.67
N ALA A 518 -8.31 12.70 -3.29
CA ALA A 518 -9.23 13.54 -4.07
C ALA A 518 -9.97 14.59 -3.25
N ALA A 519 -10.04 14.45 -1.92
CA ALA A 519 -10.70 15.42 -1.04
C ALA A 519 -9.75 16.54 -0.56
N GLY A 520 -8.44 16.31 -0.51
CA GLY A 520 -7.46 17.28 -0.03
C GLY A 520 -6.12 16.71 0.35
N SER A 521 -5.29 17.49 1.05
CA SER A 521 -3.96 17.10 1.49
C SER A 521 -3.63 17.56 2.91
N LEU A 522 -2.75 16.83 3.59
CA LEU A 522 -2.28 17.12 4.95
C LEU A 522 -0.80 16.74 5.06
N SER A 523 0.02 17.53 5.78
CA SER A 523 1.47 17.31 5.91
C SER A 523 1.94 17.26 7.36
N ALA A 524 2.96 16.43 7.64
CA ALA A 524 3.65 16.34 8.93
C ALA A 524 5.16 16.24 8.73
N ASN A 525 5.95 16.78 9.68
CA ASN A 525 7.40 16.88 9.57
C ASN A 525 8.10 16.16 10.72
N ALA A 526 9.30 15.65 10.44
CA ALA A 526 10.21 15.11 11.45
C ALA A 526 11.67 15.40 11.08
N THR A 527 12.51 15.59 12.09
CA THR A 527 13.95 15.88 11.90
C THR A 527 14.76 14.60 12.10
N LEU A 528 15.55 14.25 11.10
CA LEU A 528 16.55 13.18 11.20
C LEU A 528 17.91 13.80 11.58
N THR A 529 18.41 13.44 12.76
CA THR A 529 19.75 13.80 13.24
C THR A 529 20.64 12.55 13.23
N VAL A 530 21.79 12.68 12.59
CA VAL A 530 22.74 11.57 12.47
C VAL A 530 23.99 11.86 13.30
N LEU A 531 24.31 10.96 14.20
CA LEU A 531 25.46 11.05 15.07
C LEU A 531 26.63 10.26 14.49
N GLU A 532 27.80 10.88 14.49
CA GLU A 532 29.04 10.28 13.99
C GLU A 532 30.20 10.56 14.94
N THR A 533 31.01 9.54 15.22
CA THR A 533 32.25 9.70 16.02
C THR A 533 33.23 10.58 15.28
N PRO A 534 34.10 11.29 15.98
CA PRO A 534 35.19 12.04 15.35
C PRO A 534 36.06 11.16 14.47
N SER A 535 36.43 11.64 13.30
CA SER A 535 37.31 10.95 12.34
C SER A 535 38.16 11.95 11.58
N PHE A 536 39.33 11.50 11.11
CA PHE A 536 40.15 12.33 10.25
C PHE A 536 39.63 12.30 8.82
N MET A 537 39.25 13.47 8.28
CA MET A 537 38.80 13.61 6.89
C MET A 537 39.95 13.51 5.88
N ARG A 538 41.17 13.73 6.35
CA ARG A 538 42.41 13.58 5.57
C ARG A 538 43.47 12.94 6.43
N PRO A 539 44.37 12.16 5.86
CA PRO A 539 45.52 11.63 6.59
C PRO A 539 46.36 12.79 7.14
N LEU A 540 46.89 12.59 8.32
CA LEU A 540 47.83 13.53 8.92
C LEU A 540 49.22 13.32 8.29
N GLU A 541 49.84 14.39 7.86
CA GLU A 541 51.15 14.37 7.18
C GLU A 541 52.15 15.12 7.99
N ASP A 542 53.35 14.52 8.17
CA ASP A 542 54.47 15.14 8.78
C ASP A 542 54.93 16.35 7.94
N ARG A 543 55.41 17.38 8.61
CA ARG A 543 55.83 18.63 7.96
C ARG A 543 57.30 18.97 8.26
N THR A 544 58.03 19.27 7.20
CA THR A 544 59.38 19.82 7.30
C THR A 544 59.37 21.21 6.69
N VAL A 545 59.78 22.24 7.46
CA VAL A 545 59.86 23.63 7.02
C VAL A 545 61.23 24.17 7.33
N ALA A 546 61.68 25.18 6.60
CA ALA A 546 62.94 25.82 6.87
C ALA A 546 62.82 26.80 8.07
N ARG A 547 63.92 27.04 8.78
CA ARG A 547 63.92 27.97 9.91
C ARG A 547 63.50 29.35 9.42
N GLY A 548 62.53 29.99 10.13
CA GLY A 548 61.95 31.28 9.80
C GLY A 548 60.70 31.22 8.91
N GLU A 549 60.42 30.08 8.32
CA GLU A 549 59.19 29.90 7.55
C GLU A 549 57.98 29.67 8.43
N THR A 550 56.79 29.75 7.83
CA THR A 550 55.53 29.46 8.51
C THR A 550 55.16 28.00 8.37
N ALA A 551 55.05 27.27 9.47
CA ALA A 551 54.55 25.91 9.51
C ALA A 551 53.03 25.92 9.64
N VAL A 552 52.35 25.10 8.84
CA VAL A 552 50.91 24.91 8.91
C VAL A 552 50.62 23.40 9.11
N LEU A 553 50.11 23.06 10.30
CA LEU A 553 49.69 21.71 10.64
C LEU A 553 48.17 21.61 10.47
N GLN A 554 47.75 20.60 9.73
CA GLN A 554 46.34 20.43 9.37
C GLN A 554 45.75 19.21 10.06
N CYS A 555 44.64 19.40 10.75
CA CYS A 555 43.85 18.36 11.36
C CYS A 555 42.37 18.54 10.95
N ILE A 556 42.03 18.08 9.77
CA ILE A 556 40.68 18.24 9.24
C ILE A 556 39.79 17.16 9.85
N ALA A 557 38.86 17.59 10.66
CA ALA A 557 37.99 16.72 11.46
C ALA A 557 36.59 16.56 10.84
N GLY A 558 36.13 15.35 10.77
CA GLY A 558 34.74 15.00 10.53
C GLY A 558 34.07 14.47 11.80
N GLY A 559 32.75 14.37 11.78
CA GLY A 559 31.96 13.88 12.90
C GLY A 559 30.71 14.71 13.15
N SER A 560 29.71 14.10 13.76
CA SER A 560 28.45 14.77 14.09
C SER A 560 28.01 14.42 15.52
N PRO A 561 27.81 15.38 16.42
CA PRO A 561 28.07 16.82 16.27
C PRO A 561 29.53 17.13 15.95
N ALA A 562 29.76 18.30 15.34
CA ALA A 562 31.10 18.73 14.95
C ALA A 562 32.08 18.64 16.12
N PRO A 563 33.21 17.93 15.98
CA PRO A 563 34.12 17.72 17.10
C PRO A 563 34.85 19.02 17.50
N ARG A 564 35.15 19.15 18.78
CA ARG A 564 36.04 20.18 19.31
C ARG A 564 37.46 19.67 19.18
N LEU A 565 38.35 20.53 18.67
CA LEU A 565 39.75 20.20 18.46
C LEU A 565 40.62 20.88 19.50
N ASN A 566 41.62 20.14 19.99
CA ASN A 566 42.67 20.63 20.85
C ASN A 566 44.02 20.08 20.36
N TRP A 567 45.09 20.84 20.56
CA TRP A 567 46.43 20.48 20.19
C TRP A 567 47.33 20.35 21.42
N THR A 568 48.19 19.35 21.39
CA THR A 568 49.24 19.14 22.37
C THR A 568 50.59 18.99 21.66
N LYS A 569 51.68 19.25 22.34
CA LYS A 569 53.04 19.09 21.80
C LYS A 569 53.82 18.17 22.73
N ASP A 570 54.51 17.19 22.18
CA ASP A 570 55.35 16.21 22.88
C ASP A 570 54.65 15.61 24.13
N ASP A 571 53.36 15.24 23.92
CA ASP A 571 52.43 14.67 24.91
C ASP A 571 52.12 15.59 26.11
N GLY A 572 52.53 16.88 26.06
CA GLY A 572 52.20 17.92 27.00
C GLY A 572 51.30 19.01 26.42
N PRO A 573 50.80 19.94 27.25
CA PRO A 573 49.98 21.02 26.76
C PRO A 573 50.78 21.92 25.82
N LEU A 574 50.16 22.32 24.68
CA LEU A 574 50.78 23.26 23.75
C LEU A 574 50.91 24.65 24.43
N VAL A 575 52.13 25.11 24.59
CA VAL A 575 52.41 26.46 25.08
C VAL A 575 52.25 27.45 23.94
N LEU A 576 51.23 28.26 23.99
CA LEU A 576 50.94 29.27 22.99
C LEU A 576 51.84 30.47 23.19
N THR A 577 52.47 30.94 22.10
CA THR A 577 53.21 32.19 22.02
C THR A 577 52.53 33.08 20.98
N GLU A 578 52.97 34.32 20.83
CA GLU A 578 52.43 35.24 19.81
C GLU A 578 52.61 34.75 18.35
N ARG A 579 53.39 33.68 18.16
CA ARG A 579 53.62 33.06 16.84
C ARG A 579 52.64 31.93 16.49
N HIS A 580 51.79 31.46 17.46
CA HIS A 580 50.85 30.37 17.28
C HIS A 580 49.46 30.91 17.00
N PHE A 581 48.91 30.53 15.88
CA PHE A 581 47.56 30.91 15.48
C PHE A 581 46.69 29.69 15.17
N PHE A 582 45.45 29.75 15.53
CA PHE A 582 44.47 28.75 15.15
C PHE A 582 43.51 29.28 14.10
N ALA A 583 43.18 28.46 13.12
CA ALA A 583 42.20 28.77 12.10
C ALA A 583 41.22 27.60 11.90
N ALA A 584 40.10 27.86 11.25
CA ALA A 584 39.07 26.88 10.91
C ALA A 584 38.63 26.03 12.13
N ALA A 585 38.21 26.67 13.22
CA ALA A 585 37.82 26.02 14.48
C ALA A 585 38.90 25.06 15.03
N ASN A 586 40.15 25.53 15.08
CA ASN A 586 41.33 24.80 15.52
C ASN A 586 41.79 23.65 14.61
N GLN A 587 41.20 23.47 13.43
CA GLN A 587 41.63 22.45 12.46
C GLN A 587 43.03 22.78 11.85
N LEU A 588 43.42 24.05 11.89
CA LEU A 588 44.73 24.49 11.43
C LEU A 588 45.48 25.09 12.60
N LEU A 589 46.66 24.56 12.87
CA LEU A 589 47.67 25.19 13.73
C LEU A 589 48.74 25.80 12.86
N ILE A 590 48.89 27.14 12.94
CA ILE A 590 49.82 27.92 12.16
C ILE A 590 50.91 28.45 13.12
N ILE A 591 52.17 28.16 12.82
CA ILE A 591 53.31 28.61 13.58
C ILE A 591 54.13 29.49 12.66
N VAL A 592 54.10 30.77 12.93
CA VAL A 592 54.85 31.79 12.16
C VAL A 592 56.28 31.90 12.71
N ASP A 593 57.25 32.10 11.81
CA ASP A 593 58.69 32.17 12.13
C ASP A 593 59.12 30.91 12.93
N ALA A 594 58.92 29.76 12.33
CA ALA A 594 59.19 28.49 12.99
C ALA A 594 60.68 28.28 13.28
N GLY A 595 60.97 27.97 14.53
CA GLY A 595 62.37 27.80 15.01
C GLY A 595 62.60 26.38 15.51
N SER A 596 63.87 26.04 15.83
CA SER A 596 64.19 24.67 16.30
C SER A 596 63.49 24.25 17.55
N ALA A 597 63.01 25.17 18.39
CA ALA A 597 62.16 24.87 19.57
C ALA A 597 60.74 24.39 19.18
N ASP A 598 60.30 24.65 17.96
CA ASP A 598 58.98 24.23 17.49
C ASP A 598 59.00 22.80 16.92
N THR A 599 60.19 22.23 16.69
CA THR A 599 60.32 20.81 16.32
C THR A 599 59.70 19.93 17.39
N GLY A 600 58.93 18.90 16.98
CA GLY A 600 58.35 17.96 17.91
C GLY A 600 57.14 17.24 17.36
N LYS A 601 56.53 16.43 18.20
CA LYS A 601 55.31 15.69 17.95
C LYS A 601 54.10 16.52 18.34
N TYR A 602 53.34 16.96 17.37
CA TYR A 602 52.07 17.65 17.60
C TYR A 602 50.94 16.65 17.50
N THR A 603 50.13 16.57 18.57
CA THR A 603 48.97 15.66 18.62
C THR A 603 47.70 16.49 18.55
N CYS A 604 46.90 16.23 17.53
CA CYS A 604 45.55 16.74 17.40
C CYS A 604 44.61 15.79 18.10
N ILE A 605 43.80 16.33 19.02
CA ILE A 605 42.78 15.61 19.78
C ILE A 605 41.43 16.19 19.40
N MET A 606 40.58 15.40 18.81
CA MET A 606 39.23 15.80 18.46
C MET A 606 38.22 15.01 19.27
N SER A 607 37.18 15.67 19.79
CA SER A 607 36.19 15.06 20.64
C SER A 607 34.80 15.61 20.36
N ASN A 608 33.81 14.73 20.40
CA ASN A 608 32.39 15.05 20.46
C ASN A 608 31.69 14.21 21.53
N THR A 609 30.37 14.27 21.60
CA THR A 609 29.56 13.52 22.59
C THR A 609 29.67 12.01 22.48
N LEU A 610 30.18 11.48 21.36
CA LEU A 610 30.27 10.05 21.07
C LEU A 610 31.66 9.47 21.35
N GLY A 611 32.70 10.29 21.35
CA GLY A 611 34.03 9.77 21.54
C GLY A 611 35.12 10.81 21.28
N THR A 612 36.37 10.32 21.34
CA THR A 612 37.58 11.10 21.12
C THR A 612 38.49 10.32 20.23
N GLU A 613 39.03 11.00 19.18
CA GLU A 613 40.03 10.48 18.28
C GLU A 613 41.32 11.31 18.40
N ARG A 614 42.48 10.72 18.20
CA ARG A 614 43.78 11.34 18.32
C ARG A 614 44.69 10.97 17.14
N GLY A 615 45.42 11.95 16.65
CA GLY A 615 46.44 11.72 15.65
C GLY A 615 47.60 12.69 15.82
N HIS A 616 48.77 12.38 15.29
CA HIS A 616 49.99 13.16 15.45
C HIS A 616 50.64 13.49 14.11
N ILE A 617 51.30 14.61 14.12
CA ILE A 617 52.10 15.19 13.03
C ILE A 617 53.45 15.51 13.61
N TYR A 618 54.52 15.06 12.99
CA TYR A 618 55.86 15.47 13.33
C TYR A 618 56.24 16.70 12.52
N LEU A 619 56.59 17.79 13.27
CA LEU A 619 57.16 18.99 12.69
C LEU A 619 58.67 18.97 12.82
N SER A 620 59.37 19.03 11.70
CA SER A 620 60.82 19.12 11.66
C SER A 620 61.24 20.46 11.06
N ILE A 621 62.18 21.13 11.71
CA ILE A 621 62.74 22.39 11.22
C ILE A 621 64.12 22.15 10.65
N SER A 622 64.23 22.34 9.35
CA SER A 622 65.56 22.27 8.67
C SER A 622 66.36 23.53 8.88
N PRO A 623 67.74 23.46 8.99
CA PRO A 623 68.58 24.65 9.03
C PRO A 623 68.35 25.50 7.77
N SER A 624 68.25 26.81 7.96
CA SER A 624 68.13 27.73 6.83
C SER A 624 69.38 27.56 5.90
N PRO A 625 69.14 27.48 4.58
CA PRO A 625 70.25 27.27 3.63
C PRO A 625 71.13 28.48 3.43
N ASN A 626 71.29 29.39 4.43
CA ASN A 626 72.14 30.55 4.34
C ASN A 626 73.28 30.44 5.32
N ASN A 627 74.46 29.88 4.90
CA ASN A 627 75.80 30.29 5.12
C ASN A 627 76.71 29.51 4.17
N CYS A 628 76.92 30.09 3.01
CA CYS A 628 78.15 29.85 2.27
C CYS A 628 78.69 31.20 1.87
N ASP A 629 79.64 31.65 2.70
CA ASP A 629 80.48 32.79 2.35
C ASP A 629 81.34 32.38 1.14
N THR A 630 81.19 33.06 0.04
CA THR A 630 82.28 33.41 -0.87
C THR A 630 81.86 34.55 -1.78
N ALA A 631 82.78 35.52 -1.81
CA ALA A 631 82.76 36.75 -2.54
C ALA A 631 82.54 36.63 -4.04
N GLY A 632 81.93 37.63 -4.58
CA GLY A 632 82.21 38.11 -5.91
C GLY A 632 81.16 38.08 -6.97
N GLY A 633 80.68 39.24 -7.39
CA GLY A 633 80.14 39.45 -8.71
C GLY A 633 78.75 40.08 -8.74
N TYR A 634 78.72 41.36 -8.99
CA TYR A 634 77.59 42.12 -9.43
C TYR A 634 76.94 41.46 -10.63
N ASP A 635 75.66 41.28 -10.59
CA ASP A 635 74.87 41.55 -11.78
C ASP A 635 73.44 42.04 -11.36
N LYS A 636 73.22 43.26 -11.78
CA LYS A 636 71.86 43.83 -11.86
C LYS A 636 71.19 43.19 -13.04
N ASP A 637 70.20 42.43 -12.82
CA ASP A 637 69.04 42.26 -13.73
C ASP A 637 68.08 41.17 -13.25
N SER A 638 67.46 41.35 -12.07
CA SER A 638 66.47 40.42 -11.59
C SER A 638 65.11 41.03 -11.21
N TRP A 639 64.88 42.25 -11.68
CA TRP A 639 63.52 42.84 -11.42
C TRP A 639 62.54 42.73 -12.55
N ASN A 640 62.94 42.31 -13.72
CA ASN A 640 61.97 42.17 -14.85
C ASN A 640 61.24 40.83 -14.96
N THR A 641 61.82 39.78 -14.39
CA THR A 641 61.18 38.42 -14.50
C THR A 641 59.98 38.21 -13.54
N VAL A 642 60.03 38.76 -12.31
CA VAL A 642 58.98 38.69 -11.35
C VAL A 642 57.74 39.50 -11.80
N GLY A 643 58.00 40.67 -12.37
CA GLY A 643 56.95 41.53 -12.93
C GLY A 643 56.22 40.86 -14.10
N ILE A 644 56.97 40.20 -14.98
CA ILE A 644 56.41 39.52 -16.12
C ILE A 644 55.56 38.27 -15.69
N VAL A 645 56.03 37.49 -14.70
CA VAL A 645 55.33 36.37 -14.17
C VAL A 645 53.99 36.76 -13.50
N VAL A 646 54.05 37.90 -12.72
CA VAL A 646 52.84 38.42 -12.08
C VAL A 646 51.81 38.90 -13.12
N ILE A 647 52.31 39.63 -14.18
CA ILE A 647 51.45 40.08 -15.25
C ILE A 647 50.83 38.86 -16.03
N VAL A 648 51.65 37.85 -16.32
CA VAL A 648 51.13 36.65 -17.01
C VAL A 648 50.08 35.92 -16.17
N VAL A 649 50.31 35.75 -14.88
CA VAL A 649 49.32 35.10 -13.98
C VAL A 649 48.05 35.94 -13.88
N VAL A 650 48.14 37.25 -13.76
CA VAL A 650 46.96 38.12 -13.72
C VAL A 650 46.24 38.10 -15.07
N CYS A 651 46.95 38.11 -16.20
CA CYS A 651 46.33 38.01 -17.53
C CYS A 651 45.67 36.63 -17.72
N CYS A 652 46.23 35.53 -17.20
CA CYS A 652 45.62 34.20 -17.26
C CYS A 652 44.35 34.13 -16.41
N VAL A 653 44.36 34.69 -15.20
CA VAL A 653 43.18 34.71 -14.33
C VAL A 653 42.03 35.54 -14.91
N VAL A 654 42.39 36.76 -15.45
CA VAL A 654 41.39 37.59 -16.11
C VAL A 654 40.90 36.96 -17.41
N GLY A 655 41.79 36.33 -18.19
CA GLY A 655 41.43 35.62 -19.42
C GLY A 655 40.49 34.43 -19.15
N THR A 656 40.77 33.60 -18.15
CA THR A 656 39.90 32.48 -17.76
C THR A 656 38.57 32.96 -17.20
N SER A 657 38.55 34.05 -16.43
CA SER A 657 37.31 34.66 -15.95
C SER A 657 36.44 35.18 -17.09
N LEU A 658 37.03 35.83 -18.11
CA LEU A 658 36.29 36.28 -19.26
C LEU A 658 35.76 35.11 -20.12
N VAL A 659 36.53 34.04 -20.28
CA VAL A 659 36.08 32.82 -20.94
C VAL A 659 34.88 32.22 -20.21
N TRP A 660 34.93 32.15 -18.86
CA TRP A 660 33.80 31.67 -18.08
C TRP A 660 32.56 32.56 -18.22
N VAL A 661 32.73 33.87 -18.23
CA VAL A 661 31.59 34.80 -18.47
C VAL A 661 30.99 34.58 -19.86
N ILE A 662 31.81 34.40 -20.89
CA ILE A 662 31.38 34.14 -22.25
C ILE A 662 30.67 32.77 -22.35
N VAL A 663 31.20 31.74 -21.68
CA VAL A 663 30.57 30.43 -21.64
C VAL A 663 29.21 30.49 -20.94
N ILE A 664 29.11 31.18 -19.79
CA ILE A 664 27.86 31.39 -19.09
C ILE A 664 26.87 32.20 -19.94
N TYR A 665 27.34 33.26 -20.64
CA TYR A 665 26.52 34.05 -21.53
C TYR A 665 26.00 33.23 -22.73
N HIS A 666 26.86 32.39 -23.33
CA HIS A 666 26.44 31.48 -24.41
C HIS A 666 25.51 30.34 -23.92
N MET A 667 25.71 29.84 -22.71
CA MET A 667 24.78 28.88 -22.13
C MET A 667 23.40 29.50 -21.84
N ARG A 668 23.37 30.74 -21.32
CA ARG A 668 22.10 31.47 -21.16
C ARG A 668 21.39 31.76 -22.49
N ARG A 669 22.12 32.12 -23.55
CA ARG A 669 21.54 32.39 -24.86
C ARG A 669 21.08 31.12 -25.59
N LYS A 670 21.60 29.92 -25.23
CA LYS A 670 21.13 28.62 -25.75
C LYS A 670 19.88 28.10 -25.04
N SER A 671 19.50 28.69 -23.93
CA SER A 671 18.30 28.27 -23.20
C SER A 671 17.01 28.95 -23.70
N GLU A 672 17.10 29.94 -24.61
CA GLU A 672 15.94 30.64 -25.16
C GLU A 672 15.49 30.12 -26.55
N ASP A 673 16.26 29.21 -27.20
CA ASP A 673 15.98 28.75 -28.56
C ASP A 673 15.88 27.20 -28.66
N TYR A 674 15.12 26.54 -27.78
CA TYR A 674 14.72 25.16 -28.04
C TYR A 674 13.25 24.92 -27.68
N SER A 675 12.39 25.28 -28.61
CA SER A 675 11.08 24.69 -28.72
C SER A 675 11.18 23.46 -29.63
N ILE A 676 10.87 22.30 -29.02
CA ILE A 676 10.24 21.10 -29.58
C ILE A 676 10.76 20.58 -30.94
N THR A 677 11.40 19.42 -30.94
CA THR A 677 10.97 18.21 -31.69
C THR A 677 11.74 16.97 -31.23
N ASN A 678 10.94 15.98 -30.87
CA ASN A 678 11.08 14.51 -30.93
C ASN A 678 12.44 13.80 -30.91
N SER A 679 12.41 12.81 -30.04
CA SER A 679 12.99 11.46 -30.13
C SER A 679 14.51 11.36 -30.12
N ASP A 680 14.98 10.81 -29.01
CA ASP A 680 15.82 9.60 -29.06
C ASP A 680 15.86 8.95 -27.68
N GLU A 681 15.58 7.67 -27.69
CA GLU A 681 15.65 6.76 -26.55
C GLU A 681 17.06 6.75 -25.94
N MET A 682 17.14 7.13 -24.66
CA MET A 682 18.23 6.67 -23.82
C MET A 682 17.64 5.86 -22.68
N ASN A 683 17.90 4.56 -22.75
CA ASN A 683 17.66 3.59 -21.70
C ASN A 683 18.17 4.06 -20.36
N LEU A 684 17.29 4.54 -19.51
CA LEU A 684 17.50 4.65 -18.07
C LEU A 684 16.99 3.39 -17.42
N PRO A 685 17.69 2.80 -16.44
CA PRO A 685 17.20 1.62 -15.75
C PRO A 685 15.90 1.95 -15.05
N VAL A 686 14.89 1.17 -15.33
CA VAL A 686 13.55 1.21 -14.73
C VAL A 686 13.67 0.73 -13.29
N ASP A 687 13.84 1.64 -12.32
CA ASP A 687 13.70 1.33 -10.90
C ASP A 687 13.57 2.59 -10.02
N ILE A 688 12.86 3.61 -10.50
CA ILE A 688 12.40 4.71 -9.65
C ILE A 688 10.88 4.57 -9.54
N PRO A 689 10.31 4.50 -8.33
CA PRO A 689 8.88 4.46 -8.15
C PRO A 689 8.20 5.66 -8.81
N SER A 690 7.16 5.42 -9.59
CA SER A 690 6.48 6.41 -10.45
C SER A 690 5.89 7.63 -9.72
N TYR A 691 5.76 7.59 -8.40
CA TYR A 691 5.28 8.72 -7.60
C TYR A 691 6.33 9.80 -7.31
N LEU A 692 7.59 9.64 -7.70
CA LEU A 692 8.59 10.71 -7.67
C LEU A 692 8.59 11.57 -8.93
N SER A 693 7.83 11.23 -9.96
CA SER A 693 7.85 11.91 -11.25
C SER A 693 6.61 12.75 -11.59
N SER A 694 5.62 12.87 -10.71
CA SER A 694 4.47 13.74 -10.97
C SER A 694 4.80 15.20 -10.65
N GLN A 695 5.29 15.94 -11.63
CA GLN A 695 5.33 17.40 -11.60
C GLN A 695 3.93 17.96 -11.79
N GLY A 696 3.27 18.30 -10.68
CA GLY A 696 2.15 19.21 -10.69
C GLY A 696 2.66 20.65 -10.65
N THR A 697 2.50 21.38 -11.73
CA THR A 697 2.72 22.81 -11.78
C THR A 697 1.77 23.53 -10.82
N LEU A 698 2.31 24.02 -9.71
CA LEU A 698 1.61 24.99 -8.85
C LEU A 698 1.82 26.38 -9.42
N SER A 699 0.74 27.02 -9.85
CA SER A 699 0.66 28.44 -10.09
C SER A 699 0.65 29.19 -8.75
N GLU A 700 1.60 30.11 -8.57
CA GLU A 700 1.65 31.03 -7.45
C GLU A 700 0.41 31.98 -7.43
N PRO A 701 -0.09 32.33 -6.25
CA PRO A 701 -0.84 33.56 -6.06
C PRO A 701 0.04 34.62 -5.41
N GLN A 702 0.01 35.79 -6.01
CA GLN A 702 0.69 37.01 -5.58
C GLN A 702 0.20 37.53 -4.22
N GLU A 703 1.14 38.18 -3.55
CA GLU A 703 1.05 38.83 -2.27
C GLU A 703 0.01 39.94 -2.18
N GLY A 704 -0.60 40.07 -1.02
CA GLY A 704 -1.28 41.27 -0.55
C GLY A 704 -0.99 41.48 0.92
N TYR A 705 -0.09 42.43 1.20
CA TYR A 705 0.20 42.93 2.55
C TYR A 705 -1.02 43.64 3.16
N THR A 706 -1.33 43.38 4.40
CA THR A 706 -1.73 44.41 5.36
C THR A 706 -1.43 43.97 6.79
N ASN A 707 -0.68 44.81 7.47
CA ASN A 707 -0.41 44.80 8.90
C ASN A 707 -1.69 45.11 9.71
N SER A 708 -1.82 44.53 10.88
CA SER A 708 -2.19 45.30 12.08
C SER A 708 -1.92 44.46 13.34
N GLU A 709 -1.48 45.20 14.33
CA GLU A 709 -0.92 44.82 15.63
C GLU A 709 -1.92 44.33 16.68
N ALA A 710 -1.33 43.68 17.66
CA ALA A 710 -1.56 43.80 19.10
C ALA A 710 -2.76 43.09 19.77
N GLY A 711 -2.44 42.36 20.81
CA GLY A 711 -3.35 41.99 21.86
C GLY A 711 -2.92 40.78 22.69
N SER A 712 -1.98 41.03 23.61
CA SER A 712 -1.64 40.14 24.73
C SER A 712 -2.86 39.84 25.60
N HIS A 713 -3.03 38.60 26.05
CA HIS A 713 -3.40 38.31 27.44
C HIS A 713 -3.02 36.89 27.84
N GLN A 714 -2.20 36.83 28.86
CA GLN A 714 -1.93 35.71 29.74
C GLN A 714 -3.17 35.30 30.53
N GLN A 715 -3.32 34.03 30.77
CA GLN A 715 -3.77 33.48 32.09
C GLN A 715 -3.61 31.95 32.04
N LEU A 716 -2.62 31.49 32.78
CA LEU A 716 -2.62 30.85 34.09
C LEU A 716 -3.36 29.51 34.15
N MET A 717 -2.57 28.47 34.23
CA MET A 717 -2.92 27.20 34.86
C MET A 717 -3.14 27.36 36.35
N PRO A 718 -3.81 26.42 36.97
CA PRO A 718 -3.36 25.90 38.27
C PRO A 718 -3.19 24.36 38.26
N PRO A 719 -2.47 23.86 39.27
CA PRO A 719 -1.84 22.55 39.23
C PRO A 719 -2.57 21.46 39.99
N LEU A 720 -2.27 20.24 39.56
CA LEU A 720 -2.03 19.02 40.31
C LEU A 720 -2.76 18.72 41.61
N SER A 721 -3.36 17.58 41.68
CA SER A 721 -3.27 16.78 42.89
C SER A 721 -3.02 15.31 42.55
N ASN A 722 -2.06 14.74 43.28
CA ASN A 722 -1.66 13.33 43.31
C ASN A 722 -2.82 12.43 43.74
N GLY A 723 -2.96 11.28 43.12
CA GLY A 723 -3.86 10.24 43.57
C GLY A 723 -3.32 8.86 43.23
N TYR A 724 -2.75 8.25 44.23
CA TYR A 724 -2.44 6.84 44.47
C TYR A 724 -2.87 5.80 43.42
N VAL A 725 -1.87 5.07 42.98
CA VAL A 725 -1.99 3.77 42.33
C VAL A 725 -2.48 2.73 43.36
N HIS A 726 -3.69 2.29 43.19
CA HIS A 726 -4.09 0.99 43.73
C HIS A 726 -3.94 -0.08 42.66
N LYS A 727 -3.04 -1.00 42.88
CA LYS A 727 -3.02 -2.29 42.21
C LYS A 727 -4.29 -3.03 42.56
N GLY A 728 -5.25 -2.92 41.72
CA GLY A 728 -6.37 -3.86 41.70
C GLY A 728 -6.02 -4.98 40.73
N THR A 729 -5.82 -6.15 41.22
CA THR A 729 -5.86 -7.38 40.46
C THR A 729 -7.27 -7.58 39.96
N GLY A 730 -7.57 -6.96 38.86
CA GLY A 730 -8.82 -7.19 38.15
C GLY A 730 -8.71 -8.49 37.38
N TYR A 731 -9.35 -9.48 37.86
CA TYR A 731 -9.62 -10.65 37.06
C TYR A 731 -10.53 -10.29 35.93
N VAL A 732 -9.97 -10.22 34.78
CA VAL A 732 -10.69 -10.13 33.59
C VAL A 732 -11.23 -11.49 33.25
N HIS A 733 -12.27 -11.79 33.92
CA HIS A 733 -13.09 -12.88 33.50
C HIS A 733 -14.00 -12.44 32.44
N LYS A 734 -13.42 -12.35 31.38
CA LYS A 734 -14.02 -11.83 30.54
C LYS A 734 -14.52 -12.54 29.68
N GLY A 735 -14.84 -12.70 29.17
CA GLY A 735 -15.37 -12.96 28.06
C GLY A 735 -15.80 -14.26 27.63
N THR A 736 -15.21 -15.03 28.07
CA THR A 736 -15.37 -16.40 27.68
C THR A 736 -16.57 -17.08 28.27
N GLY A 737 -16.99 -16.63 29.34
CA GLY A 737 -18.12 -17.29 30.01
C GLY A 737 -19.45 -17.08 29.35
N TYR A 738 -19.60 -16.05 28.52
CA TYR A 738 -20.89 -15.75 28.08
C TYR A 738 -21.26 -16.35 26.74
N VAL A 739 -20.33 -16.90 26.06
CA VAL A 739 -20.62 -17.62 24.82
C VAL A 739 -21.39 -18.91 25.08
N HIS A 740 -21.11 -19.54 26.18
CA HIS A 740 -21.79 -20.76 26.44
C HIS A 740 -23.12 -20.63 27.04
N LYS A 741 -23.45 -19.50 27.42
CA LYS A 741 -24.74 -19.37 27.90
C LYS A 741 -25.75 -19.56 26.92
N GLY A 742 -25.45 -19.24 25.79
CA GLY A 742 -26.43 -19.41 24.75
C GLY A 742 -26.98 -20.78 24.60
N THR A 743 -26.33 -21.73 25.02
CA THR A 743 -26.70 -23.10 24.73
C THR A 743 -27.15 -23.93 25.91
N GLY A 744 -26.76 -23.54 27.06
CA GLY A 744 -26.91 -24.46 28.19
C GLY A 744 -28.20 -24.40 28.91
N TYR A 745 -28.95 -23.24 28.83
CA TYR A 745 -30.01 -23.11 29.67
C TYR A 745 -31.24 -23.22 29.10
N VAL A 746 -31.18 -23.33 27.94
CA VAL A 746 -32.40 -23.57 27.24
C VAL A 746 -33.20 -24.77 27.78
N HIS A 747 -32.58 -25.61 28.52
CA HIS A 747 -33.24 -26.80 28.92
C HIS A 747 -33.86 -26.87 30.24
N LYS A 748 -33.68 -25.95 31.06
CA LYS A 748 -34.11 -26.21 32.41
C LYS A 748 -34.59 -25.03 33.21
N GLY A 749 -34.79 -23.96 32.60
CA GLY A 749 -35.43 -22.88 33.31
C GLY A 749 -36.93 -23.10 33.49
N ILE A 750 -37.29 -23.27 34.69
CA ILE A 750 -38.69 -23.55 35.05
C ILE A 750 -39.54 -22.30 34.99
N ASP A 751 -38.93 -21.12 34.89
CA ASP A 751 -39.63 -19.86 34.87
C ASP A 751 -39.29 -19.04 33.60
N GLY A 752 -39.46 -19.64 32.47
CA GLY A 752 -38.93 -19.17 31.19
C GLY A 752 -39.71 -18.12 30.42
N ASN A 753 -40.53 -17.32 31.03
CA ASN A 753 -41.35 -16.37 30.26
C ASN A 753 -40.63 -15.06 29.86
N PHE A 754 -39.47 -14.75 30.39
CA PHE A 754 -38.85 -13.46 30.09
C PHE A 754 -37.83 -13.48 28.93
N ASN A 755 -37.28 -14.63 28.59
CA ASN A 755 -36.26 -14.67 27.54
C ASN A 755 -36.82 -14.95 26.12
N TYR A 756 -38.03 -15.48 26.05
CA TYR A 756 -38.65 -15.79 24.75
C TYR A 756 -39.13 -14.55 23.98
N THR A 757 -39.56 -13.54 24.70
CA THR A 757 -40.07 -12.32 24.08
C THR A 757 -38.94 -11.47 23.45
N TYR A 758 -37.77 -11.49 24.04
CA TYR A 758 -36.66 -10.67 23.52
C TYR A 758 -35.97 -11.31 22.29
N VAL A 759 -35.83 -12.61 22.29
CA VAL A 759 -35.24 -13.34 21.14
C VAL A 759 -36.18 -13.35 19.97
N THR A 760 -37.49 -13.46 20.23
CA THR A 760 -38.52 -13.46 19.17
C THR A 760 -38.68 -12.07 18.53
N GLN A 761 -38.53 -11.00 19.29
CA GLN A 761 -38.58 -9.66 18.72
C GLN A 761 -37.33 -9.31 17.89
N LEU A 762 -36.12 -9.76 18.30
CA LEU A 762 -34.90 -9.57 17.52
C LEU A 762 -34.86 -10.39 16.23
N LEU A 763 -35.36 -11.62 16.28
CA LEU A 763 -35.48 -12.48 15.10
C LEU A 763 -36.54 -12.00 14.13
N VAL A 764 -37.68 -11.53 14.64
CA VAL A 764 -38.73 -10.96 13.79
C VAL A 764 -38.29 -9.65 13.15
N ARG A 765 -37.53 -8.79 13.87
CA ARG A 765 -36.99 -7.56 13.27
C ARG A 765 -35.90 -7.85 12.23
N SER A 766 -35.00 -8.77 12.49
CA SER A 766 -33.99 -9.13 11.50
C SER A 766 -34.55 -9.92 10.32
N SER A 767 -35.52 -10.74 10.55
CA SER A 767 -36.23 -11.48 9.50
C SER A 767 -37.11 -10.57 8.64
N CYS A 768 -37.79 -9.60 9.23
CA CYS A 768 -38.52 -8.61 8.46
C CYS A 768 -37.59 -7.71 7.62
N ARG A 769 -36.50 -7.26 8.17
CA ARG A 769 -35.54 -6.47 7.39
C ARG A 769 -34.89 -7.20 6.22
N LYS A 770 -34.77 -8.52 6.29
CA LYS A 770 -34.21 -9.32 5.19
C LYS A 770 -35.21 -9.91 4.21
N ARG A 771 -36.50 -10.04 4.56
CA ARG A 771 -37.50 -10.69 3.69
C ARG A 771 -38.59 -9.79 3.20
N PHE A 772 -38.76 -8.67 3.77
CA PHE A 772 -39.64 -7.67 3.20
C PHE A 772 -38.94 -6.85 2.18
N LEU A 773 -37.81 -7.28 2.01
CA LEU A 773 -37.64 -7.23 0.71
C LEU A 773 -38.49 -6.30 0.07
N CYS A 774 -38.47 -5.39 0.30
CA CYS A 774 -38.79 -4.56 -0.76
C CYS A 774 -39.57 -5.12 -1.94
N LEU A 775 -40.23 -6.22 -1.77
CA LEU A 775 -40.88 -6.83 -2.91
C LEU A 775 -42.22 -6.25 -3.25
N GLN A 776 -42.80 -5.50 -2.41
CA GLN A 776 -44.12 -5.00 -2.76
C GLN A 776 -44.49 -3.59 -2.42
N PRO A 777 -44.00 -2.97 -1.45
CA PRO A 777 -44.63 -1.77 -0.98
C PRO A 777 -44.25 -0.54 -1.71
N CYS A 778 -43.12 -0.47 -2.29
CA CYS A 778 -42.75 0.77 -2.95
C CYS A 778 -43.42 1.00 -4.28
N VAL A 779 -44.09 -0.03 -4.82
CA VAL A 779 -44.82 0.08 -6.08
C VAL A 779 -46.30 0.27 -5.92
N SER A 780 -46.86 -0.06 -4.75
CA SER A 780 -48.30 -0.04 -4.53
C SER A 780 -48.85 1.17 -3.81
N PHE A 781 -48.08 2.20 -3.58
CA PHE A 781 -48.56 3.34 -2.81
C PHE A 781 -49.10 4.47 -3.65
N TRP A 782 -50.19 4.22 -4.34
CA TRP A 782 -50.95 5.29 -4.89
C TRP A 782 -52.47 5.02 -4.75
N GLY A 783 -53.09 5.92 -4.08
CA GLY A 783 -54.52 5.91 -3.97
C GLY A 783 -55.02 5.42 -2.63
N SER A 784 -55.94 6.12 -2.10
CA SER A 784 -56.69 5.87 -0.89
C SER A 784 -57.00 4.39 -0.69
N LEU A 785 -56.10 3.69 -0.10
CA LEU A 785 -56.39 2.38 0.47
C LEU A 785 -56.41 2.56 1.98
N THR A 786 -57.56 2.38 2.51
CA THR A 786 -57.81 2.33 3.94
C THR A 786 -56.94 1.25 4.58
N LEU A 787 -56.44 1.60 5.73
CA LEU A 787 -55.56 0.84 6.62
C LEU A 787 -56.04 -0.54 7.05
N LEU A 788 -56.62 -1.33 6.18
CA LEU A 788 -57.28 -2.57 6.61
C LEU A 788 -56.69 -3.88 6.06
N ASP A 789 -55.77 -3.83 5.12
CA ASP A 789 -55.39 -5.08 4.44
C ASP A 789 -53.92 -5.53 4.66
N LEU A 790 -53.26 -4.99 5.67
CA LEU A 790 -51.95 -5.52 6.06
C LEU A 790 -52.00 -6.20 7.43
N ARG A 791 -52.73 -7.32 7.46
CA ARG A 791 -52.59 -8.27 8.56
C ARG A 791 -51.59 -9.34 8.18
N CYS A 792 -50.45 -9.27 8.78
CA CYS A 792 -49.56 -10.43 8.85
C CYS A 792 -50.31 -11.57 9.52
N SER A 793 -50.21 -12.75 8.96
CA SER A 793 -50.87 -13.97 9.46
C SER A 793 -50.27 -14.50 10.78
N LEU A 794 -49.99 -13.64 11.69
CA LEU A 794 -49.61 -13.96 13.07
C LEU A 794 -50.39 -13.00 13.99
N GLY A 795 -51.51 -13.50 14.43
CA GLY A 795 -52.48 -12.92 15.32
C GLY A 795 -52.20 -11.56 15.97
N SER A 796 -52.99 -10.61 15.57
CA SER A 796 -53.28 -9.37 16.29
C SER A 796 -52.16 -8.34 16.55
N ILE A 797 -51.32 -8.03 15.60
CA ILE A 797 -50.54 -6.81 15.66
C ILE A 797 -50.60 -6.10 14.31
N SER A 798 -51.32 -5.01 14.27
CA SER A 798 -51.38 -4.06 13.16
C SER A 798 -50.15 -3.14 13.25
N LEU A 799 -49.24 -3.27 12.34
CA LEU A 799 -48.15 -2.34 12.15
C LEU A 799 -48.38 -1.59 10.83
N PRO A 800 -48.39 -0.26 10.82
CA PRO A 800 -48.34 0.47 9.56
C PRO A 800 -46.94 0.36 8.96
N CYS A 801 -46.86 0.02 7.73
CA CYS A 801 -45.63 0.14 6.97
C CYS A 801 -45.36 1.60 6.60
#